data_239dc73a19a0777c3b0789fbe0eabe79
#
_entry.id   239dc73a19a0777c3b0789fbe0eabe79
#
_cell.length_a   1.000
_cell.length_b   1.000
_cell.length_c   1.000
_cell.angle_alpha   90.00
_cell.angle_beta   90.00
_cell.angle_gamma   90.00
#
_symmetry.space_group_name_H-M   'P 1'
#
loop_
_entity.id
_entity.type
_entity.pdbx_description
1 polymer ?
#
loop_
_entity_poly.entity_id
_entity_poly.type
_entity_poly.pdbx_seq_one_letter_code
_entity_poly.pdbx_strand_id
1 'polypeptide(L)'
;MERNPYIERKSFQKTKFVPPFEDLIEVQKKSFDDFLQLRHLPKERKSIGIQSAFEKVFPINNFKETSALEFIDYSIGKWSCHCGKTQGVENSRLRCRKCGHYLPIEFEEGLNAETACPTCGVKGEFERPVCDKCGTAVELKLAYSPYECLDKGHSYTIPLYVSLRLIVGGNEADGSQKEIREQGDIFFGEIPYMTDMGTFIINGTERLVVNQLHQAPGVMFHREKKSKEGGDQTGNELKAVIMAHRGAKLEFVVDKKRMLFARINEKKKIAITTFLRALKLETDAEILRKFYKTFTVKSDGGMLLWQFGPNLSPGDKKNIDAKVGRVVDQDVLDPETGDLVLKRGSRLTKTAYKKIEKMGLKYLAMDREELNGAALVEKIEGIDGAVGEPLDPAKLDLLIARGDEFEVFFPQKDDIKDYIVNTLAKDVTIKTSEDACNYIFTQLRPGEPFHADQARLYFHNLFFNAKRYDLSTVGRYKLNLKLELNEPLTLTTLTTNDIIETIKYYLCLLENKGGVEDDRDHLGNRRVRAVGELVTDQFISGLQRLEKMIKEKLIATQELQAVFPKDLINSKPITASLKEFFGTSELSQFLDQTNPLAEITHKRRVSALGPGGLKRERAGFEVRDVHNSHYGRICPIETPEGQNIGLIVSLSSFAKTNEFGFLVTPYRQVKDGVVKDFYKILAQGDSRFKIGDIVEESELVEELKILKETEKKLPTFQYHLFYLTPWEEERHTIAQANTEVDENGNIVSEVVSGRKNGEFSDVPREDVKYIDISPKQLVSIAAALIPFL
;
A
#
# COMPACT_ATOMS: atom_id res chain seq x y z
N MET A 1 -10.73 -29.11 37.10
CA MET A 1 -11.48 -28.46 38.17
C MET A 1 -12.84 -29.13 38.27
N GLU A 2 -13.10 -29.84 39.31
CA GLU A 2 -14.42 -30.43 39.58
C GLU A 2 -15.45 -29.31 39.74
N ARG A 3 -16.55 -29.42 39.03
CA ARG A 3 -17.64 -28.43 39.10
C ARG A 3 -18.29 -28.55 40.48
N ASN A 4 -18.30 -27.44 41.25
CA ASN A 4 -19.04 -27.38 42.49
C ASN A 4 -20.54 -27.55 42.20
N PRO A 5 -21.20 -28.62 42.64
CA PRO A 5 -22.59 -28.93 42.31
C PRO A 5 -23.60 -27.93 42.92
N TYR A 6 -23.14 -27.08 43.84
CA TYR A 6 -24.01 -26.11 44.55
C TYR A 6 -24.00 -24.72 43.93
N ILE A 7 -23.25 -24.50 42.84
CA ILE A 7 -23.23 -23.22 42.14
C ILE A 7 -23.99 -23.35 40.83
N GLU A 8 -25.23 -22.89 40.82
CA GLU A 8 -26.00 -22.76 39.60
C GLU A 8 -25.44 -21.59 38.76
N ARG A 9 -24.84 -21.92 37.62
CA ARG A 9 -24.32 -20.90 36.69
C ARG A 9 -25.41 -20.48 35.75
N LYS A 10 -25.88 -19.23 35.89
CA LYS A 10 -26.85 -18.63 34.97
C LYS A 10 -26.12 -17.98 33.82
N SER A 11 -26.41 -18.40 32.61
CA SER A 11 -25.87 -17.78 31.40
C SER A 11 -26.78 -16.62 30.98
N PHE A 12 -26.19 -15.44 30.79
CA PHE A 12 -26.86 -14.26 30.21
C PHE A 12 -26.53 -14.08 28.73
N GLN A 13 -25.89 -15.06 28.12
CA GLN A 13 -25.50 -15.03 26.73
C GLN A 13 -26.74 -15.00 25.82
N LYS A 14 -26.81 -13.98 24.95
CA LYS A 14 -27.90 -13.82 23.98
C LYS A 14 -27.64 -14.56 22.67
N THR A 15 -26.36 -14.83 22.35
CA THR A 15 -25.98 -15.54 21.14
C THR A 15 -25.54 -16.96 21.45
N LYS A 16 -25.99 -17.94 20.67
CA LYS A 16 -25.57 -19.36 20.81
C LYS A 16 -24.18 -19.62 20.21
N PHE A 17 -23.72 -18.75 19.33
CA PHE A 17 -22.42 -18.89 18.65
C PHE A 17 -21.27 -18.52 19.59
N VAL A 18 -20.30 -19.42 19.69
CA VAL A 18 -19.04 -19.20 20.41
C VAL A 18 -17.92 -19.09 19.40
N PRO A 19 -17.31 -17.90 19.22
CA PRO A 19 -16.20 -17.73 18.30
C PRO A 19 -15.02 -18.65 18.68
N PRO A 20 -14.25 -19.15 17.69
CA PRO A 20 -13.03 -19.90 17.97
C PRO A 20 -12.05 -19.04 18.76
N PHE A 21 -11.32 -19.65 19.68
CA PHE A 21 -10.28 -18.97 20.45
C PHE A 21 -9.08 -18.65 19.55
N GLU A 22 -8.58 -17.44 19.64
CA GLU A 22 -7.46 -16.95 18.86
C GLU A 22 -6.30 -16.49 19.76
N ASP A 23 -5.06 -16.51 19.24
CA ASP A 23 -3.91 -15.96 19.97
C ASP A 23 -4.04 -14.43 20.08
N LEU A 24 -4.20 -13.94 21.30
CA LEU A 24 -4.43 -12.52 21.60
C LEU A 24 -3.21 -11.64 21.28
N ILE A 25 -2.03 -12.22 21.20
CA ILE A 25 -0.76 -11.55 20.90
C ILE A 25 -0.18 -11.94 19.53
N GLU A 26 -1.01 -12.54 18.66
CA GLU A 26 -0.61 -12.98 17.31
C GLU A 26 0.04 -11.84 16.52
N VAL A 27 -0.51 -10.62 16.60
CA VAL A 27 -0.01 -9.44 15.86
C VAL A 27 1.47 -9.17 16.18
N GLN A 28 1.87 -9.28 17.44
CA GLN A 28 3.25 -9.06 17.88
C GLN A 28 4.17 -10.19 17.40
N LYS A 29 3.80 -11.45 17.67
CA LYS A 29 4.60 -12.63 17.32
C LYS A 29 4.80 -12.77 15.82
N LYS A 30 3.70 -12.72 15.06
CA LYS A 30 3.75 -12.86 13.60
C LYS A 30 4.61 -11.78 12.96
N SER A 31 4.46 -10.53 13.38
CA SER A 31 5.24 -9.43 12.84
C SER A 31 6.74 -9.60 13.08
N PHE A 32 7.14 -10.09 14.24
CA PHE A 32 8.56 -10.32 14.55
C PHE A 32 9.11 -11.56 13.83
N ASP A 33 8.32 -12.61 13.69
CA ASP A 33 8.66 -13.78 12.88
C ASP A 33 8.86 -13.41 11.41
N ASP A 34 8.01 -12.56 10.87
CA ASP A 34 8.12 -12.03 9.49
C ASP A 34 9.38 -11.15 9.34
N PHE A 35 9.79 -10.42 10.38
CA PHE A 35 11.03 -9.65 10.38
C PHE A 35 12.27 -10.55 10.27
N LEU A 36 12.36 -11.59 11.10
CA LEU A 36 13.53 -12.47 11.15
C LEU A 36 13.54 -13.53 10.07
N GLN A 37 12.37 -14.10 9.74
CA GLN A 37 12.21 -15.29 8.90
C GLN A 37 13.16 -16.41 9.31
N LEU A 38 13.26 -16.61 10.64
CA LEU A 38 14.29 -17.39 11.31
C LEU A 38 14.41 -18.83 10.82
N ARG A 39 13.26 -19.46 10.51
CA ARG A 39 13.15 -20.87 10.14
C ARG A 39 12.98 -21.10 8.63
N HIS A 40 13.30 -20.09 7.82
CA HIS A 40 13.20 -20.17 6.37
C HIS A 40 14.58 -20.21 5.74
N LEU A 41 14.77 -21.09 4.74
CA LEU A 41 15.98 -21.08 3.92
C LEU A 41 16.00 -19.83 3.01
N PRO A 42 17.18 -19.42 2.52
CA PRO A 42 17.29 -18.24 1.63
C PRO A 42 16.31 -18.25 0.46
N LYS A 43 16.07 -19.41 -0.17
CA LYS A 43 15.13 -19.59 -1.29
C LYS A 43 13.65 -19.50 -0.87
N GLU A 44 13.35 -19.76 0.39
CA GLU A 44 11.98 -19.77 0.95
C GLU A 44 11.57 -18.39 1.48
N ARG A 45 12.52 -17.46 1.63
CA ARG A 45 12.30 -16.16 2.25
C ARG A 45 11.52 -15.24 1.34
N LYS A 46 10.56 -14.54 1.94
CA LYS A 46 9.83 -13.44 1.30
C LYS A 46 10.66 -12.17 1.35
N SER A 47 10.47 -11.24 0.42
CA SER A 47 11.11 -9.92 0.42
C SER A 47 10.46 -8.98 1.48
N ILE A 48 10.52 -9.39 2.76
CA ILE A 48 10.07 -8.63 3.93
C ILE A 48 11.15 -8.65 5.02
N GLY A 49 11.03 -7.81 6.03
CA GLY A 49 11.92 -7.78 7.18
C GLY A 49 13.41 -7.60 6.79
N ILE A 50 14.28 -8.43 7.37
CA ILE A 50 15.73 -8.39 7.14
C ILE A 50 16.07 -8.65 5.67
N GLN A 51 15.40 -9.60 5.01
CA GLN A 51 15.61 -9.91 3.58
C GLN A 51 15.40 -8.66 2.71
N SER A 52 14.26 -8.00 2.85
CA SER A 52 13.96 -6.76 2.14
C SER A 52 14.93 -5.63 2.46
N ALA A 53 15.42 -5.55 3.70
CA ALA A 53 16.40 -4.53 4.08
C ALA A 53 17.74 -4.71 3.34
N PHE A 54 18.22 -5.93 3.21
CA PHE A 54 19.41 -6.22 2.43
C PHE A 54 19.20 -5.97 0.94
N GLU A 55 18.11 -6.43 0.35
CA GLU A 55 17.79 -6.21 -1.07
C GLU A 55 17.70 -4.73 -1.45
N LYS A 56 17.22 -3.86 -0.54
CA LYS A 56 17.12 -2.41 -0.76
C LYS A 56 18.47 -1.68 -0.73
N VAL A 57 19.44 -2.18 0.03
CA VAL A 57 20.73 -1.51 0.25
C VAL A 57 21.82 -2.08 -0.66
N PHE A 58 21.84 -3.39 -0.83
CA PHE A 58 22.79 -4.06 -1.70
C PHE A 58 22.26 -4.17 -3.15
N PRO A 59 23.13 -4.21 -4.17
CA PRO A 59 24.60 -4.13 -4.13
C PRO A 59 25.12 -2.72 -3.78
N ILE A 60 26.24 -2.67 -3.08
CA ILE A 60 26.94 -1.43 -2.73
C ILE A 60 28.11 -1.27 -3.72
N ASN A 61 27.98 -0.33 -4.64
CA ASN A 61 28.99 -0.02 -5.64
C ASN A 61 29.88 1.12 -5.18
N ASN A 62 31.14 1.14 -5.62
CA ASN A 62 31.97 2.31 -5.50
C ASN A 62 31.51 3.39 -6.50
N PHE A 63 32.05 4.64 -6.36
CA PHE A 63 31.63 5.76 -7.24
C PHE A 63 32.01 5.57 -8.71
N LYS A 64 33.01 4.74 -9.01
CA LYS A 64 33.48 4.43 -10.39
C LYS A 64 32.83 3.16 -10.96
N GLU A 65 31.97 2.49 -10.18
CA GLU A 65 31.32 1.21 -10.53
C GLU A 65 32.29 0.07 -10.90
N THR A 66 33.58 0.21 -10.49
CA THR A 66 34.62 -0.81 -10.74
C THR A 66 34.64 -1.91 -9.69
N SER A 67 33.97 -1.73 -8.56
CA SER A 67 33.83 -2.74 -7.51
C SER A 67 32.44 -2.70 -6.89
N ALA A 68 31.94 -3.88 -6.56
CA ALA A 68 30.60 -4.07 -5.96
C ALA A 68 30.67 -5.06 -4.81
N LEU A 69 29.97 -4.75 -3.72
CA LEU A 69 29.72 -5.69 -2.64
C LEU A 69 28.28 -6.16 -2.72
N GLU A 70 28.08 -7.45 -2.99
CA GLU A 70 26.77 -8.09 -3.13
C GLU A 70 26.39 -8.86 -1.88
N PHE A 71 25.11 -8.90 -1.60
CA PHE A 71 24.51 -9.75 -0.59
C PHE A 71 24.12 -11.10 -1.20
N ILE A 72 24.46 -12.21 -0.52
CA ILE A 72 24.08 -13.56 -0.92
C ILE A 72 22.92 -14.05 -0.06
N ASP A 73 23.17 -14.20 1.24
CA ASP A 73 22.15 -14.62 2.21
C ASP A 73 22.53 -14.20 3.64
N TYR A 74 21.63 -14.50 4.59
CA TYR A 74 21.89 -14.34 6.02
C TYR A 74 21.48 -15.60 6.79
N SER A 75 22.13 -15.80 7.94
CA SER A 75 21.74 -16.82 8.92
C SER A 75 21.62 -16.20 10.30
N ILE A 76 20.71 -16.73 11.12
CA ILE A 76 20.42 -16.21 12.45
C ILE A 76 20.65 -17.33 13.47
N GLY A 77 21.52 -17.04 14.44
CA GLY A 77 21.81 -17.95 15.53
C GLY A 77 22.49 -19.26 15.11
N LYS A 78 22.64 -20.17 16.06
CA LYS A 78 23.11 -21.53 15.84
C LYS A 78 22.06 -22.50 16.34
N TRP A 79 21.78 -23.52 15.55
CA TRP A 79 20.80 -24.55 15.88
C TRP A 79 21.49 -25.81 16.38
N SER A 80 20.94 -26.44 17.39
CA SER A 80 21.43 -27.69 17.94
C SER A 80 20.32 -28.70 18.14
N CYS A 81 20.68 -29.99 18.09
CA CYS A 81 19.78 -31.08 18.33
C CYS A 81 20.30 -31.95 19.52
N HIS A 82 19.39 -32.61 20.19
CA HIS A 82 19.72 -33.54 21.31
C HIS A 82 20.72 -34.63 20.93
N CYS A 83 20.81 -35.05 19.67
CA CYS A 83 21.81 -35.99 19.21
C CYS A 83 23.24 -35.46 19.19
N GLY A 84 23.47 -34.22 19.65
CA GLY A 84 24.79 -33.57 19.71
C GLY A 84 25.29 -33.03 18.39
N LYS A 85 24.53 -33.19 17.30
CA LYS A 85 24.87 -32.62 16.01
C LYS A 85 24.42 -31.14 15.99
N THR A 86 25.39 -30.26 15.94
CA THR A 86 25.09 -28.84 15.59
C THR A 86 24.74 -28.80 14.12
N GLN A 87 23.57 -28.33 13.79
CA GLN A 87 23.13 -28.22 12.40
C GLN A 87 22.47 -26.85 12.12
N GLY A 88 22.54 -26.43 10.88
CA GLY A 88 21.75 -25.32 10.40
C GLY A 88 20.29 -25.71 10.17
N VAL A 89 19.44 -24.69 9.88
CA VAL A 89 18.02 -24.91 9.57
C VAL A 89 17.84 -25.79 8.33
N GLU A 90 18.78 -25.73 7.40
CA GLU A 90 18.84 -26.50 6.17
C GLU A 90 18.86 -28.03 6.36
N ASN A 91 19.32 -28.48 7.50
CA ASN A 91 19.44 -29.93 7.81
C ASN A 91 18.22 -30.46 8.59
N SER A 92 17.14 -29.70 8.69
CA SER A 92 15.92 -30.15 9.38
C SER A 92 14.78 -30.39 8.39
N ARG A 93 13.82 -31.26 8.78
CA ARG A 93 12.66 -31.56 7.92
C ARG A 93 11.76 -30.35 7.77
N LEU A 94 11.26 -30.14 6.56
CA LEU A 94 10.34 -29.06 6.24
C LEU A 94 8.94 -29.39 6.74
N ARG A 95 8.30 -28.44 7.43
CA ARG A 95 6.93 -28.52 7.91
C ARG A 95 6.18 -27.23 7.58
N CYS A 96 4.94 -27.34 7.14
CA CYS A 96 4.06 -26.19 7.00
C CYS A 96 3.66 -25.65 8.38
N ARG A 97 3.90 -24.37 8.65
CA ARG A 97 3.54 -23.71 9.93
C ARG A 97 2.03 -23.72 10.18
N LYS A 98 1.22 -23.61 9.12
CA LYS A 98 -0.23 -23.50 9.26
C LYS A 98 -0.94 -24.81 9.52
N CYS A 99 -0.62 -25.87 8.77
CA CYS A 99 -1.29 -27.16 8.90
C CYS A 99 -0.49 -28.21 9.69
N GLY A 100 0.78 -27.93 10.05
CA GLY A 100 1.65 -28.84 10.76
C GLY A 100 2.12 -30.04 9.94
N HIS A 101 1.76 -30.15 8.66
CA HIS A 101 2.11 -31.28 7.82
C HIS A 101 3.58 -31.27 7.43
N TYR A 102 4.28 -32.39 7.59
CA TYR A 102 5.66 -32.59 7.13
C TYR A 102 5.68 -32.83 5.62
N LEU A 103 6.50 -32.08 4.91
CA LEU A 103 6.58 -32.16 3.45
C LEU A 103 7.56 -33.27 3.03
N PRO A 104 7.33 -33.93 1.87
CA PRO A 104 8.27 -34.90 1.30
C PRO A 104 9.61 -34.23 0.96
N ILE A 105 10.70 -34.98 1.05
CA ILE A 105 12.07 -34.50 0.73
C ILE A 105 12.16 -34.01 -0.72
N GLU A 106 11.47 -34.68 -1.64
CA GLU A 106 11.40 -34.35 -3.06
C GLU A 106 10.76 -32.96 -3.33
N PHE A 107 9.97 -32.45 -2.39
CA PHE A 107 9.35 -31.13 -2.47
C PHE A 107 10.34 -29.99 -2.27
N GLU A 108 11.52 -30.27 -1.75
CA GLU A 108 12.54 -29.25 -1.44
C GLU A 108 13.29 -28.78 -2.68
N GLU A 109 13.26 -29.54 -3.78
CA GLU A 109 13.80 -29.14 -5.08
C GLU A 109 12.87 -28.12 -5.74
N GLY A 110 13.27 -26.86 -5.78
CA GLY A 110 12.49 -25.77 -6.41
C GLY A 110 11.64 -24.90 -5.46
N LEU A 111 11.80 -25.08 -4.15
CA LEU A 111 11.19 -24.20 -3.14
C LEU A 111 11.58 -22.73 -3.34
N ASN A 112 10.55 -21.85 -3.29
CA ASN A 112 10.71 -20.40 -3.31
C ASN A 112 9.64 -19.75 -2.41
N ALA A 113 9.70 -18.44 -2.23
CA ALA A 113 8.76 -17.69 -1.40
C ALA A 113 7.29 -17.79 -1.85
N GLU A 114 7.06 -18.13 -3.13
CA GLU A 114 5.73 -18.28 -3.72
C GLU A 114 5.22 -19.73 -3.72
N THR A 115 6.07 -20.67 -3.28
CA THR A 115 5.70 -22.09 -3.27
C THR A 115 4.58 -22.33 -2.27
N ALA A 116 3.52 -23.00 -2.72
CA ALA A 116 2.36 -23.31 -1.89
C ALA A 116 2.51 -24.67 -1.19
N CYS A 117 2.07 -24.77 0.04
CA CYS A 117 2.00 -26.05 0.74
C CYS A 117 1.03 -27.01 0.02
N PRO A 118 1.43 -28.24 -0.35
CA PRO A 118 0.56 -29.19 -1.03
C PRO A 118 -0.63 -29.64 -0.19
N THR A 119 -0.56 -29.41 1.13
CA THR A 119 -1.61 -29.86 2.06
C THR A 119 -2.62 -28.77 2.40
N CYS A 120 -2.21 -27.48 2.50
CA CYS A 120 -3.11 -26.40 2.90
C CYS A 120 -3.10 -25.19 1.95
N GLY A 121 -2.33 -25.23 0.87
CA GLY A 121 -2.26 -24.18 -0.16
C GLY A 121 -1.63 -22.86 0.29
N VAL A 122 -1.15 -22.73 1.53
CA VAL A 122 -0.51 -21.51 2.00
C VAL A 122 0.87 -21.37 1.41
N LYS A 123 1.15 -20.21 0.85
CA LYS A 123 2.42 -19.90 0.19
C LYS A 123 3.49 -19.45 1.19
N GLY A 124 4.69 -20.03 1.06
CA GLY A 124 5.90 -19.57 1.75
C GLY A 124 5.85 -19.60 3.28
N GLU A 125 4.93 -20.35 3.90
CA GLU A 125 4.86 -20.53 5.37
C GLU A 125 5.41 -21.89 5.80
N PHE A 126 6.70 -22.09 5.61
CA PHE A 126 7.38 -23.34 5.98
C PHE A 126 8.37 -23.10 7.12
N GLU A 127 8.62 -24.14 7.90
CA GLU A 127 9.61 -24.15 8.98
C GLU A 127 10.32 -25.50 9.06
N ARG A 128 11.52 -25.51 9.66
CA ARG A 128 12.33 -26.70 9.84
C ARG A 128 12.58 -27.00 11.32
N PRO A 129 11.56 -27.47 12.05
CA PRO A 129 11.69 -27.63 13.49
C PRO A 129 12.31 -28.94 13.94
N VAL A 130 12.56 -29.89 13.03
CA VAL A 130 12.92 -31.28 13.37
C VAL A 130 14.23 -31.68 12.72
N CYS A 131 15.10 -32.32 13.49
CA CYS A 131 16.35 -32.90 13.03
C CYS A 131 16.13 -34.03 12.02
N ASP A 132 16.81 -33.99 10.90
CA ASP A 132 16.79 -35.03 9.87
C ASP A 132 17.32 -36.40 10.35
N LYS A 133 18.26 -36.39 11.30
CA LYS A 133 18.91 -37.60 11.81
C LYS A 133 18.10 -38.34 12.91
N CYS A 134 17.56 -37.60 13.87
CA CYS A 134 16.92 -38.23 15.06
C CYS A 134 15.42 -37.91 15.19
N GLY A 135 14.88 -37.07 14.31
CA GLY A 135 13.45 -36.72 14.34
C GLY A 135 13.00 -35.84 15.53
N THR A 136 13.94 -35.40 16.38
CA THR A 136 13.64 -34.54 17.53
C THR A 136 13.66 -33.07 17.15
N ALA A 137 13.01 -32.23 17.93
CA ALA A 137 13.00 -30.78 17.70
C ALA A 137 14.43 -30.22 17.70
N VAL A 138 14.70 -29.35 16.75
CA VAL A 138 15.95 -28.57 16.66
C VAL A 138 15.75 -27.28 17.45
N GLU A 139 16.61 -27.03 18.41
CA GLU A 139 16.53 -25.87 19.29
C GLU A 139 17.58 -24.82 18.94
N LEU A 140 17.18 -23.56 19.02
CA LEU A 140 18.09 -22.44 18.84
C LEU A 140 18.98 -22.29 20.08
N LYS A 141 20.29 -22.37 19.88
CA LYS A 141 21.27 -22.22 20.95
C LYS A 141 21.55 -20.72 21.18
N LEU A 142 21.03 -20.19 22.28
CA LEU A 142 21.28 -18.82 22.74
C LEU A 142 22.35 -18.81 23.83
N ALA A 143 23.02 -17.67 24.00
CA ALA A 143 24.07 -17.49 25.02
C ALA A 143 23.53 -17.54 26.44
N TYR A 144 22.35 -16.96 26.64
CA TYR A 144 21.66 -16.88 27.94
C TYR A 144 20.17 -17.16 27.75
N SER A 145 19.54 -17.73 28.78
CA SER A 145 18.08 -17.83 28.85
C SER A 145 17.44 -16.48 29.19
N PRO A 146 16.12 -16.30 28.97
CA PRO A 146 15.43 -15.06 29.40
C PRO A 146 15.60 -14.74 30.86
N TYR A 147 15.53 -15.74 31.74
CA TYR A 147 15.70 -15.58 33.19
C TYR A 147 17.12 -15.15 33.57
N GLU A 148 18.14 -15.74 32.95
CA GLU A 148 19.52 -15.31 33.18
C GLU A 148 19.78 -13.88 32.70
N CYS A 149 19.13 -13.46 31.61
CA CYS A 149 19.24 -12.09 31.14
C CYS A 149 18.63 -11.08 32.12
N LEU A 150 17.49 -11.41 32.73
CA LEU A 150 16.86 -10.58 33.77
C LEU A 150 17.73 -10.49 35.03
N ASP A 151 18.24 -11.64 35.49
CA ASP A 151 19.04 -11.72 36.72
C ASP A 151 20.40 -11.04 36.60
N LYS A 152 21.11 -11.26 35.49
CA LYS A 152 22.46 -10.73 35.22
C LYS A 152 22.50 -9.34 34.58
N GLY A 153 21.34 -8.75 34.26
CA GLY A 153 21.28 -7.45 33.59
C GLY A 153 21.71 -7.46 32.12
N HIS A 154 21.58 -8.62 31.45
CA HIS A 154 21.93 -8.75 30.04
C HIS A 154 20.73 -8.52 29.12
N SER A 155 21.02 -8.26 27.85
CA SER A 155 20.00 -8.24 26.81
C SER A 155 19.83 -9.61 26.19
N TYR A 156 18.59 -10.01 25.92
CA TYR A 156 18.24 -11.25 25.23
C TYR A 156 18.38 -11.03 23.74
N THR A 157 19.48 -11.53 23.15
CA THR A 157 19.87 -11.24 21.78
C THR A 157 20.23 -12.52 21.01
N ILE A 158 20.15 -12.41 19.68
CA ILE A 158 20.50 -13.46 18.73
C ILE A 158 21.52 -12.93 17.73
N PRO A 159 22.63 -13.65 17.45
CA PRO A 159 23.63 -13.20 16.48
C PRO A 159 23.13 -13.35 15.05
N LEU A 160 23.39 -12.32 14.24
CA LEU A 160 23.16 -12.30 12.80
C LEU A 160 24.47 -12.51 12.07
N TYR A 161 24.50 -13.44 11.12
CA TYR A 161 25.62 -13.68 10.21
C TYR A 161 25.16 -13.44 8.78
N VAL A 162 26.06 -12.96 7.93
CA VAL A 162 25.76 -12.63 6.53
C VAL A 162 26.82 -13.19 5.62
N SER A 163 26.41 -13.70 4.46
CA SER A 163 27.28 -14.14 3.38
C SER A 163 27.33 -13.06 2.30
N LEU A 164 28.53 -12.62 1.96
CA LEU A 164 28.76 -11.51 1.03
C LEU A 164 29.72 -11.92 -0.08
N ARG A 165 29.57 -11.30 -1.25
CA ARG A 165 30.40 -11.43 -2.42
C ARG A 165 31.00 -10.07 -2.78
N LEU A 166 32.34 -9.96 -2.81
CA LEU A 166 33.04 -8.80 -3.30
C LEU A 166 33.51 -9.05 -4.74
N ILE A 167 33.12 -8.18 -5.64
CA ILE A 167 33.55 -8.16 -7.04
C ILE A 167 34.51 -7.00 -7.21
N VAL A 168 35.74 -7.27 -7.66
CA VAL A 168 36.78 -6.27 -7.88
C VAL A 168 37.25 -6.35 -9.32
N GLY A 169 37.35 -5.22 -10.01
CA GLY A 169 37.84 -5.12 -11.37
C GLY A 169 36.83 -5.43 -12.46
N GLY A 170 37.13 -5.09 -13.69
CA GLY A 170 36.34 -5.39 -14.88
C GLY A 170 35.60 -4.19 -15.45
N ASN A 171 36.36 -3.23 -16.00
CA ASN A 171 35.82 -2.48 -17.14
C ASN A 171 35.97 -3.34 -18.37
N GLU A 172 34.84 -3.58 -19.06
CA GLU A 172 34.83 -4.35 -20.32
C GLU A 172 35.74 -3.74 -21.41
N ALA A 173 36.13 -2.46 -21.23
CA ALA A 173 37.04 -1.76 -22.12
C ALA A 173 38.53 -2.18 -22.03
N ASP A 174 38.98 -2.73 -20.89
CA ASP A 174 40.41 -3.05 -20.65
C ASP A 174 40.74 -4.55 -20.63
N GLY A 175 39.76 -5.42 -20.85
CA GLY A 175 39.98 -6.89 -20.87
C GLY A 175 40.41 -7.49 -19.52
N SER A 176 40.33 -6.74 -18.41
CA SER A 176 40.69 -7.23 -17.08
C SER A 176 39.65 -8.18 -16.53
N GLN A 177 40.07 -9.36 -16.05
CA GLN A 177 39.19 -10.36 -15.45
C GLN A 177 38.60 -9.81 -14.12
N LYS A 178 37.30 -10.02 -13.92
CA LYS A 178 36.62 -9.74 -12.64
C LYS A 178 37.10 -10.74 -11.59
N GLU A 179 37.65 -10.25 -10.51
CA GLU A 179 37.97 -11.07 -9.35
C GLU A 179 36.76 -11.13 -8.40
N ILE A 180 36.32 -12.35 -8.11
CA ILE A 180 35.16 -12.60 -7.24
C ILE A 180 35.65 -13.25 -5.94
N ARG A 181 35.29 -12.66 -4.80
CA ARG A 181 35.60 -13.18 -3.47
C ARG A 181 34.33 -13.34 -2.67
N GLU A 182 34.01 -14.57 -2.35
CA GLU A 182 32.87 -14.91 -1.49
C GLU A 182 33.36 -15.22 -0.08
N GLN A 183 32.61 -14.73 0.91
CA GLN A 183 32.86 -15.03 2.31
C GLN A 183 31.53 -15.20 3.03
N GLY A 184 31.36 -16.38 3.63
CA GLY A 184 30.21 -16.71 4.47
C GLY A 184 30.44 -16.38 5.95
N ASP A 185 29.39 -16.47 6.74
CA ASP A 185 29.39 -16.37 8.21
C ASP A 185 30.09 -15.12 8.79
N ILE A 186 29.97 -13.99 8.09
CA ILE A 186 30.46 -12.72 8.58
C ILE A 186 29.54 -12.24 9.69
N PHE A 187 30.05 -12.06 10.90
CA PHE A 187 29.28 -11.53 12.01
C PHE A 187 28.81 -10.10 11.74
N PHE A 188 27.47 -9.90 11.74
CA PHE A 188 26.83 -8.65 11.37
C PHE A 188 26.22 -7.88 12.56
N GLY A 189 26.26 -8.48 13.74
CA GLY A 189 25.80 -7.90 15.00
C GLY A 189 24.80 -8.79 15.71
N GLU A 190 24.30 -8.28 16.82
CA GLU A 190 23.28 -8.94 17.64
C GLU A 190 21.96 -8.20 17.49
N ILE A 191 20.88 -8.98 17.32
CA ILE A 191 19.51 -8.48 17.24
C ILE A 191 18.79 -8.84 18.53
N PRO A 192 18.08 -7.90 19.20
CA PRO A 192 17.18 -8.24 20.29
C PRO A 192 16.17 -9.29 19.88
N TYR A 193 16.04 -10.36 20.66
CA TYR A 193 15.18 -11.49 20.34
C TYR A 193 13.92 -11.45 21.22
N MET A 194 12.78 -11.78 20.60
CA MET A 194 11.49 -11.77 21.28
C MET A 194 11.32 -13.03 22.13
N THR A 195 10.81 -12.89 23.35
CA THR A 195 10.41 -14.01 24.19
C THR A 195 9.11 -14.66 23.67
N ASP A 196 8.80 -15.87 24.12
CA ASP A 196 7.55 -16.56 23.78
C ASP A 196 6.29 -15.77 24.19
N MET A 197 6.46 -14.85 25.16
CA MET A 197 5.41 -13.98 25.64
C MET A 197 5.24 -12.69 24.82
N GLY A 198 6.01 -12.50 23.74
CA GLY A 198 5.93 -11.35 22.85
C GLY A 198 6.63 -10.09 23.37
N THR A 199 7.60 -10.24 24.28
CA THR A 199 8.34 -9.17 24.93
C THR A 199 9.83 -9.22 24.59
N PHE A 200 10.59 -8.19 24.96
CA PHE A 200 12.04 -8.11 24.78
C PHE A 200 12.71 -7.83 26.10
N ILE A 201 13.87 -8.44 26.34
CA ILE A 201 14.70 -8.16 27.52
C ILE A 201 15.92 -7.34 27.08
N ILE A 202 15.98 -6.10 27.55
CA ILE A 202 17.03 -5.15 27.21
C ILE A 202 17.70 -4.66 28.50
N ASN A 203 18.99 -4.94 28.65
CA ASN A 203 19.77 -4.61 29.84
C ASN A 203 19.10 -5.05 31.16
N GLY A 204 18.59 -6.27 31.18
CA GLY A 204 17.91 -6.84 32.33
C GLY A 204 16.51 -6.31 32.61
N THR A 205 15.92 -5.54 31.72
CA THR A 205 14.54 -5.03 31.84
C THR A 205 13.64 -5.59 30.76
N GLU A 206 12.45 -6.03 31.14
CA GLU A 206 11.46 -6.52 30.17
C GLU A 206 10.71 -5.34 29.55
N ARG A 207 10.73 -5.28 28.24
CA ARG A 207 10.15 -4.22 27.43
C ARG A 207 9.21 -4.76 26.38
N LEU A 208 8.28 -3.91 26.00
CA LEU A 208 7.34 -4.16 24.90
C LEU A 208 7.45 -3.05 23.87
N VAL A 209 7.41 -3.42 22.59
CA VAL A 209 7.26 -2.45 21.51
C VAL A 209 5.77 -2.34 21.17
N VAL A 210 5.18 -1.20 21.47
CA VAL A 210 3.76 -0.91 21.22
C VAL A 210 3.55 -0.70 19.72
N ASN A 211 2.44 -1.23 19.19
CA ASN A 211 2.06 -1.03 17.80
C ASN A 211 1.78 0.45 17.51
N GLN A 212 2.16 0.91 16.33
CA GLN A 212 1.93 2.30 15.90
C GLN A 212 0.78 2.39 14.90
N LEU A 213 -0.18 3.29 15.15
CA LEU A 213 -1.20 3.66 14.17
C LEU A 213 -0.69 4.83 13.34
N HIS A 214 -0.39 4.56 12.09
CA HIS A 214 0.23 5.50 11.16
C HIS A 214 -0.64 5.73 9.93
N GLN A 215 -0.55 6.91 9.32
CA GLN A 215 -1.22 7.17 8.05
C GLN A 215 -0.63 6.25 6.97
N ALA A 216 -1.48 5.54 6.23
CA ALA A 216 -1.04 4.66 5.18
C ALA A 216 -0.39 5.45 4.03
N PRO A 217 0.74 4.98 3.48
CA PRO A 217 1.31 5.56 2.27
C PRO A 217 0.36 5.39 1.08
N GLY A 218 0.56 6.17 0.03
CA GLY A 218 -0.27 6.20 -1.17
C GLY A 218 -0.80 7.59 -1.48
N VAL A 219 -1.90 7.67 -2.23
CA VAL A 219 -2.55 8.93 -2.56
C VAL A 219 -3.77 9.17 -1.67
N MET A 220 -4.00 10.44 -1.30
CA MET A 220 -5.13 10.87 -0.49
C MET A 220 -5.63 12.23 -0.97
N PHE A 221 -6.95 12.39 -1.02
CA PHE A 221 -7.65 13.62 -1.39
C PHE A 221 -8.51 14.06 -0.22
N HIS A 222 -8.10 15.11 0.49
CA HIS A 222 -8.79 15.56 1.69
C HIS A 222 -8.88 17.07 1.79
N ARG A 223 -9.86 17.57 2.56
CA ARG A 223 -9.98 19.00 2.89
C ARG A 223 -9.26 19.32 4.18
N GLU A 224 -8.53 20.41 4.20
CA GLU A 224 -7.87 20.93 5.39
C GLU A 224 -8.44 22.30 5.76
N LYS A 225 -8.81 22.45 7.02
CA LYS A 225 -9.28 23.73 7.57
C LYS A 225 -8.08 24.68 7.68
N LYS A 226 -8.10 25.82 6.98
CA LYS A 226 -7.11 26.88 7.20
C LYS A 226 -7.46 27.64 8.48
N SER A 227 -6.66 27.49 9.54
CA SER A 227 -6.64 28.43 10.64
C SER A 227 -5.96 29.73 10.16
N LYS A 228 -6.67 30.81 10.05
CA LYS A 228 -6.05 32.15 9.93
C LYS A 228 -5.70 32.63 11.34
N GLU A 229 -4.44 32.97 11.53
CA GLU A 229 -4.05 33.91 12.58
C GLU A 229 -4.77 35.23 12.28
N GLY A 230 -5.82 35.56 13.03
CA GLY A 230 -6.66 36.75 12.84
C GLY A 230 -8.07 36.48 12.33
N GLY A 231 -8.82 35.74 13.09
CA GLY A 231 -10.27 35.86 13.34
C GLY A 231 -11.24 36.09 12.20
N ASP A 232 -11.08 35.54 10.98
CA ASP A 232 -12.23 35.47 10.07
C ASP A 232 -12.10 34.32 9.04
N GLN A 233 -13.17 33.51 8.98
CA GLN A 233 -13.55 32.46 8.02
C GLN A 233 -12.53 31.38 7.66
N THR A 234 -12.79 30.23 8.19
CA THR A 234 -12.26 28.91 7.81
C THR A 234 -12.58 28.57 6.36
N GLY A 235 -11.62 28.75 5.46
CA GLY A 235 -11.70 28.16 4.12
C GLY A 235 -11.25 26.72 4.14
N ASN A 236 -12.10 25.77 3.74
CA ASN A 236 -11.71 24.39 3.50
C ASN A 236 -10.98 24.32 2.16
N GLU A 237 -9.69 23.99 2.16
CA GLU A 237 -8.87 23.80 0.96
C GLU A 237 -8.73 22.31 0.66
N LEU A 238 -9.25 21.86 -0.48
CA LEU A 238 -9.03 20.49 -0.95
C LEU A 238 -7.58 20.37 -1.39
N LYS A 239 -6.92 19.28 -0.99
CA LYS A 239 -5.55 18.93 -1.37
C LYS A 239 -5.49 17.49 -1.88
N ALA A 240 -4.63 17.27 -2.86
CA ALA A 240 -4.21 15.92 -3.21
C ALA A 240 -2.79 15.70 -2.65
N VAL A 241 -2.59 14.61 -1.94
CA VAL A 241 -1.33 14.31 -1.27
C VAL A 241 -0.86 12.92 -1.65
N ILE A 242 0.34 12.81 -2.21
CA ILE A 242 1.04 11.53 -2.37
C ILE A 242 2.05 11.41 -1.23
N MET A 243 1.86 10.40 -0.40
CA MET A 243 2.73 10.11 0.75
C MET A 243 3.47 8.79 0.52
N ALA A 244 4.79 8.84 0.58
CA ALA A 244 5.63 7.66 0.55
C ALA A 244 5.81 7.07 1.96
N HIS A 245 6.12 5.79 2.05
CA HIS A 245 6.64 5.19 3.27
C HIS A 245 8.01 5.81 3.62
N ARG A 246 8.85 6.00 2.59
CA ARG A 246 10.14 6.70 2.69
C ARG A 246 10.38 7.55 1.46
N GLY A 247 10.62 8.83 1.63
CA GLY A 247 10.88 9.75 0.52
C GLY A 247 10.16 11.07 0.65
N ALA A 248 10.13 11.84 -0.43
CA ALA A 248 9.52 13.15 -0.46
C ALA A 248 7.98 13.06 -0.52
N LYS A 249 7.31 13.86 0.29
CA LYS A 249 5.86 14.10 0.23
C LYS A 249 5.56 15.06 -0.94
N LEU A 250 4.58 14.73 -1.76
CA LEU A 250 4.15 15.55 -2.89
C LEU A 250 2.69 15.96 -2.69
N GLU A 251 2.42 17.25 -2.70
CA GLU A 251 1.09 17.83 -2.53
C GLU A 251 0.70 18.64 -3.75
N PHE A 252 -0.56 18.56 -4.15
CA PHE A 252 -1.15 19.44 -5.19
C PHE A 252 -2.21 20.32 -4.54
N VAL A 253 -2.14 21.62 -4.86
CA VAL A 253 -3.03 22.63 -4.32
C VAL A 253 -3.42 23.64 -5.42
N VAL A 254 -4.64 24.13 -5.35
CA VAL A 254 -5.16 25.13 -6.28
C VAL A 254 -5.36 26.44 -5.55
N ASP A 255 -5.00 27.58 -6.17
CA ASP A 255 -5.25 28.88 -5.62
C ASP A 255 -6.65 29.46 -6.03
N LYS A 256 -7.01 30.61 -5.48
CA LYS A 256 -8.29 31.31 -5.81
C LYS A 256 -8.43 31.69 -7.28
N LYS A 257 -7.31 31.75 -8.02
CA LYS A 257 -7.27 32.09 -9.45
C LYS A 257 -7.30 30.84 -10.35
N ARG A 258 -7.65 29.68 -9.79
CA ARG A 258 -7.62 28.38 -10.47
C ARG A 258 -6.26 28.02 -11.05
N MET A 259 -5.18 28.43 -10.39
CA MET A 259 -3.83 28.01 -10.75
C MET A 259 -3.44 26.81 -9.90
N LEU A 260 -2.84 25.81 -10.54
CA LEU A 260 -2.41 24.57 -9.92
C LEU A 260 -0.92 24.62 -9.56
N PHE A 261 -0.60 24.22 -8.34
CA PHE A 261 0.75 24.18 -7.79
C PHE A 261 1.07 22.81 -7.21
N ALA A 262 2.33 22.41 -7.36
CA ALA A 262 2.94 21.32 -6.62
C ALA A 262 3.74 21.85 -5.41
N ARG A 263 3.72 21.13 -4.29
CA ARG A 263 4.54 21.38 -3.10
C ARG A 263 5.30 20.10 -2.74
N ILE A 264 6.59 20.21 -2.60
CA ILE A 264 7.46 19.09 -2.23
C ILE A 264 7.89 19.30 -0.76
N ASN A 265 7.62 18.32 0.11
CA ASN A 265 7.90 18.38 1.54
C ASN A 265 7.37 19.67 2.21
N GLU A 266 6.16 20.09 1.84
CA GLU A 266 5.48 21.28 2.38
C GLU A 266 6.24 22.61 2.19
N LYS A 267 7.26 22.62 1.32
CA LYS A 267 8.02 23.82 0.99
C LYS A 267 7.25 24.74 0.03
N LYS A 268 7.94 25.65 -0.63
CA LYS A 268 7.35 26.66 -1.52
C LYS A 268 6.52 26.03 -2.64
N LYS A 269 5.48 26.75 -3.08
CA LYS A 269 4.65 26.37 -4.22
C LYS A 269 5.44 26.47 -5.52
N ILE A 270 5.38 25.44 -6.34
CA ILE A 270 5.97 25.35 -7.69
C ILE A 270 4.80 25.27 -8.67
N ALA A 271 4.80 26.06 -9.73
CA ALA A 271 3.77 25.97 -10.76
C ALA A 271 3.72 24.54 -11.33
N ILE A 272 2.53 24.00 -11.55
CA ILE A 272 2.39 22.62 -12.03
C ILE A 272 3.04 22.43 -13.40
N THR A 273 3.01 23.43 -14.26
CA THR A 273 3.62 23.42 -15.58
C THR A 273 5.14 23.26 -15.51
N THR A 274 5.80 24.02 -14.62
CA THR A 274 7.22 23.81 -14.27
C THR A 274 7.49 22.40 -13.78
N PHE A 275 6.64 21.87 -12.89
CA PHE A 275 6.79 20.51 -12.37
C PHE A 275 6.63 19.44 -13.46
N LEU A 276 5.65 19.61 -14.38
CA LEU A 276 5.42 18.71 -15.49
C LEU A 276 6.55 18.74 -16.52
N ARG A 277 7.16 19.92 -16.78
CA ARG A 277 8.36 20.02 -17.62
C ARG A 277 9.56 19.27 -17.02
N ALA A 278 9.73 19.32 -15.71
CA ALA A 278 10.75 18.50 -15.04
C ALA A 278 10.50 16.98 -15.20
N LEU A 279 9.23 16.54 -15.44
CA LEU A 279 8.84 15.19 -15.80
C LEU A 279 9.00 14.87 -17.31
N LYS A 280 9.69 15.71 -18.08
CA LYS A 280 9.93 15.58 -19.52
C LYS A 280 8.69 15.81 -20.40
N LEU A 281 7.69 16.54 -19.93
CA LEU A 281 6.64 17.11 -20.76
C LEU A 281 7.07 18.54 -21.11
N GLU A 282 7.86 18.70 -22.16
CA GLU A 282 8.56 19.96 -22.43
C GLU A 282 7.68 21.02 -23.11
N THR A 283 6.86 20.61 -24.06
CA THR A 283 6.01 21.53 -24.81
C THR A 283 4.66 21.75 -24.15
N ASP A 284 4.09 22.96 -24.36
CA ASP A 284 2.75 23.27 -23.87
C ASP A 284 1.70 22.31 -24.46
N ALA A 285 1.89 21.92 -25.72
CA ALA A 285 1.04 20.98 -26.43
C ALA A 285 1.07 19.57 -25.77
N GLU A 286 2.26 19.07 -25.41
CA GLU A 286 2.36 17.80 -24.70
C GLU A 286 1.63 17.82 -23.36
N ILE A 287 1.74 18.92 -22.60
CA ILE A 287 1.00 19.11 -21.36
C ILE A 287 -0.50 19.11 -21.63
N LEU A 288 -0.97 19.92 -22.58
CA LEU A 288 -2.40 20.03 -22.89
C LEU A 288 -3.00 18.70 -23.35
N ARG A 289 -2.32 17.95 -24.23
CA ARG A 289 -2.75 16.63 -24.70
C ARG A 289 -2.89 15.59 -23.57
N LYS A 290 -2.17 15.77 -22.45
CA LYS A 290 -2.28 14.87 -21.29
C LYS A 290 -3.51 15.14 -20.42
N PHE A 291 -3.95 16.39 -20.35
CA PHE A 291 -5.01 16.81 -19.45
C PHE A 291 -6.35 17.11 -20.13
N TYR A 292 -6.32 17.56 -21.39
CA TYR A 292 -7.52 17.91 -22.15
C TYR A 292 -7.80 16.93 -23.27
N LYS A 293 -9.06 16.87 -23.67
CA LYS A 293 -9.50 16.15 -24.87
C LYS A 293 -9.23 17.02 -26.08
N THR A 294 -8.27 16.64 -26.88
CA THR A 294 -7.86 17.39 -28.05
C THR A 294 -8.47 16.83 -29.33
N PHE A 295 -8.68 17.69 -30.34
CA PHE A 295 -9.28 17.35 -31.63
C PHE A 295 -8.50 17.98 -32.76
N THR A 296 -8.20 17.19 -33.76
CA THR A 296 -7.60 17.67 -34.99
C THR A 296 -8.68 18.14 -35.97
N VAL A 297 -8.58 19.35 -36.41
CA VAL A 297 -9.46 20.04 -37.37
C VAL A 297 -8.67 20.46 -38.59
N LYS A 298 -9.16 20.12 -39.77
CA LYS A 298 -8.60 20.57 -41.06
C LYS A 298 -9.59 21.49 -41.76
N SER A 299 -9.10 22.56 -42.38
CA SER A 299 -9.92 23.38 -43.25
C SER A 299 -9.74 22.97 -44.70
N ASP A 300 -10.84 22.73 -45.42
CA ASP A 300 -10.84 22.43 -46.84
C ASP A 300 -12.01 23.12 -47.53
N GLY A 301 -11.69 24.01 -48.48
CA GLY A 301 -12.71 24.74 -49.24
C GLY A 301 -13.68 25.59 -48.39
N GLY A 302 -13.26 26.05 -47.22
CA GLY A 302 -14.10 26.83 -46.30
C GLY A 302 -14.94 25.99 -45.34
N MET A 303 -14.89 24.67 -45.48
CA MET A 303 -15.52 23.71 -44.53
C MET A 303 -14.52 23.27 -43.47
N LEU A 304 -15.01 23.09 -42.25
CA LEU A 304 -14.24 22.55 -41.13
C LEU A 304 -14.43 21.04 -41.03
N LEU A 305 -13.36 20.32 -41.26
CA LEU A 305 -13.33 18.86 -41.27
C LEU A 305 -12.70 18.35 -39.99
N TRP A 306 -13.46 17.61 -39.18
CA TRP A 306 -12.94 16.91 -37.99
C TRP A 306 -12.43 15.56 -38.37
N GLN A 307 -11.28 15.20 -37.84
CA GLN A 307 -10.68 13.89 -38.10
C GLN A 307 -11.48 12.76 -37.43
N PHE A 308 -11.83 11.76 -38.23
CA PHE A 308 -12.46 10.50 -37.87
C PHE A 308 -11.63 9.34 -38.42
N GLY A 309 -11.77 8.14 -37.86
CA GLY A 309 -11.25 6.94 -38.51
C GLY A 309 -10.40 6.02 -37.63
N PRO A 310 -9.97 4.86 -38.18
CA PRO A 310 -9.33 3.78 -37.41
C PRO A 310 -7.89 4.06 -36.99
N ASN A 311 -7.22 5.05 -37.58
CA ASN A 311 -5.82 5.39 -37.32
C ASN A 311 -5.63 6.46 -36.23
N LEU A 312 -6.67 6.71 -35.47
CA LEU A 312 -6.59 7.60 -34.30
C LEU A 312 -5.59 7.04 -33.28
N SER A 313 -4.80 7.91 -32.68
CA SER A 313 -3.94 7.55 -31.57
C SER A 313 -4.75 6.91 -30.45
N PRO A 314 -4.14 6.09 -29.57
CA PRO A 314 -4.85 5.50 -28.41
C PRO A 314 -5.56 6.53 -27.54
N GLY A 315 -5.09 7.80 -27.51
CA GLY A 315 -5.72 8.91 -26.83
C GLY A 315 -7.02 9.36 -27.50
N ASP A 316 -7.06 9.42 -28.84
CA ASP A 316 -8.24 9.84 -29.60
C ASP A 316 -9.37 8.82 -29.54
N LYS A 317 -9.09 7.52 -29.39
CA LYS A 317 -10.11 6.48 -29.16
C LYS A 317 -10.88 6.68 -27.85
N LYS A 318 -10.26 7.26 -26.84
CA LYS A 318 -10.92 7.63 -25.56
C LYS A 318 -11.80 8.89 -25.69
N ASN A 319 -11.63 9.69 -26.75
CA ASN A 319 -12.33 10.98 -26.93
C ASN A 319 -13.64 10.86 -27.72
N ILE A 320 -14.19 9.67 -27.93
CA ILE A 320 -15.46 9.45 -28.65
C ILE A 320 -16.59 10.26 -28.05
N ASP A 321 -16.72 10.26 -26.72
CA ASP A 321 -17.81 10.95 -26.01
C ASP A 321 -17.77 12.49 -26.20
N ALA A 322 -16.62 13.05 -26.49
CA ALA A 322 -16.50 14.49 -26.74
C ALA A 322 -16.89 14.92 -28.16
N LYS A 323 -16.90 13.97 -29.12
CA LYS A 323 -17.38 14.19 -30.49
C LYS A 323 -18.89 13.96 -30.60
N VAL A 324 -19.47 13.13 -29.73
CA VAL A 324 -20.92 12.87 -29.66
C VAL A 324 -21.65 14.13 -29.16
N GLY A 325 -22.78 14.44 -29.78
CA GLY A 325 -23.60 15.60 -29.46
C GLY A 325 -23.29 16.86 -30.30
N ARG A 326 -22.22 16.83 -31.10
CA ARG A 326 -21.85 17.93 -32.00
C ARG A 326 -22.69 17.94 -33.28
N VAL A 327 -22.90 19.13 -33.88
CA VAL A 327 -23.70 19.33 -35.08
C VAL A 327 -22.85 19.09 -36.32
N VAL A 328 -23.38 18.33 -37.28
CA VAL A 328 -22.73 17.97 -38.55
C VAL A 328 -23.18 18.91 -39.65
N ASP A 329 -22.27 19.45 -40.47
CA ASP A 329 -22.55 20.37 -41.55
C ASP A 329 -22.60 19.74 -42.95
N GLN A 330 -22.73 18.40 -42.99
CA GLN A 330 -22.94 17.64 -44.23
C GLN A 330 -23.89 16.48 -44.05
N ASP A 331 -24.54 16.05 -45.16
CA ASP A 331 -25.26 14.77 -45.18
C ASP A 331 -24.25 13.62 -45.25
N VAL A 332 -24.35 12.66 -44.31
CA VAL A 332 -23.50 11.46 -44.30
C VAL A 332 -24.30 10.29 -44.85
N LEU A 333 -23.89 9.83 -46.02
CA LEU A 333 -24.49 8.66 -46.70
C LEU A 333 -23.60 7.44 -46.51
N ASP A 334 -24.18 6.29 -46.36
CA ASP A 334 -23.49 5.01 -46.32
C ASP A 334 -22.97 4.70 -47.75
N PRO A 335 -21.66 4.52 -47.98
CA PRO A 335 -21.12 4.29 -49.30
C PRO A 335 -21.53 2.91 -49.91
N GLU A 336 -21.94 1.97 -49.08
CA GLU A 336 -22.34 0.64 -49.55
C GLU A 336 -23.86 0.54 -49.84
N THR A 337 -24.69 1.19 -49.03
CA THR A 337 -26.16 1.10 -49.13
C THR A 337 -26.83 2.33 -49.73
N GLY A 338 -26.13 3.47 -49.70
CA GLY A 338 -26.69 4.76 -50.10
C GLY A 338 -27.65 5.37 -49.10
N ASP A 339 -27.85 4.75 -47.95
CA ASP A 339 -28.77 5.22 -46.92
C ASP A 339 -28.22 6.44 -46.19
N LEU A 340 -29.11 7.38 -45.83
CA LEU A 340 -28.75 8.55 -45.02
C LEU A 340 -28.53 8.12 -43.58
N VAL A 341 -27.26 8.23 -43.10
CA VAL A 341 -26.86 7.94 -41.72
C VAL A 341 -27.06 9.11 -40.82
N LEU A 342 -26.72 10.34 -41.30
CA LEU A 342 -26.87 11.60 -40.61
C LEU A 342 -27.23 12.69 -41.59
N LYS A 343 -28.19 13.54 -41.20
CA LYS A 343 -28.61 14.72 -42.03
C LYS A 343 -27.82 15.94 -41.57
N ARG A 344 -27.48 16.83 -42.47
CA ARG A 344 -26.93 18.16 -42.21
C ARG A 344 -27.72 18.88 -41.10
N GLY A 345 -27.07 19.47 -40.15
CA GLY A 345 -27.70 20.16 -39.01
C GLY A 345 -28.16 19.21 -37.89
N SER A 346 -27.97 17.88 -38.02
CA SER A 346 -28.29 16.92 -36.95
C SER A 346 -27.09 16.72 -36.01
N ARG A 347 -27.40 16.32 -34.74
CA ARG A 347 -26.37 16.01 -33.75
C ARG A 347 -25.83 14.59 -33.91
N LEU A 348 -24.53 14.44 -33.81
CA LEU A 348 -23.85 13.15 -33.87
C LEU A 348 -24.20 12.30 -32.63
N THR A 349 -24.90 11.19 -32.83
CA THR A 349 -25.24 10.24 -31.76
C THR A 349 -24.17 9.16 -31.62
N LYS A 350 -24.11 8.46 -30.44
CA LYS A 350 -23.18 7.33 -30.23
C LYS A 350 -23.38 6.20 -31.27
N THR A 351 -24.60 5.96 -31.66
CA THR A 351 -24.95 4.96 -32.69
C THR A 351 -24.49 5.37 -34.08
N ALA A 352 -24.71 6.64 -34.45
CA ALA A 352 -24.22 7.20 -35.70
C ALA A 352 -22.69 7.24 -35.76
N TYR A 353 -22.02 7.62 -34.65
CA TYR A 353 -20.56 7.58 -34.55
C TYR A 353 -20.00 6.18 -34.86
N LYS A 354 -20.54 5.11 -34.25
CA LYS A 354 -20.10 3.73 -34.49
C LYS A 354 -20.35 3.27 -35.93
N LYS A 355 -21.43 3.76 -36.59
CA LYS A 355 -21.69 3.48 -38.02
C LYS A 355 -20.64 4.18 -38.88
N ILE A 356 -20.40 5.47 -38.67
CA ILE A 356 -19.43 6.26 -39.42
C ILE A 356 -18.00 5.71 -39.26
N GLU A 357 -17.64 5.26 -38.06
CA GLU A 357 -16.36 4.61 -37.81
C GLU A 357 -16.19 3.30 -38.61
N LYS A 358 -17.24 2.49 -38.72
CA LYS A 358 -17.26 1.25 -39.53
C LYS A 358 -17.12 1.54 -41.03
N MET A 359 -17.68 2.65 -41.48
CA MET A 359 -17.62 3.11 -42.89
C MET A 359 -16.21 3.62 -43.26
N GLY A 360 -15.28 3.78 -42.32
CA GLY A 360 -13.89 4.18 -42.57
C GLY A 360 -13.72 5.65 -43.01
N LEU A 361 -14.70 6.52 -42.79
CA LEU A 361 -14.61 7.93 -43.08
C LEU A 361 -13.46 8.59 -42.27
N LYS A 362 -12.57 9.29 -42.94
CA LYS A 362 -11.41 9.93 -42.31
C LYS A 362 -11.73 11.29 -41.70
N TYR A 363 -12.67 12.01 -42.31
CA TYR A 363 -13.06 13.37 -41.92
C TYR A 363 -14.59 13.51 -41.97
N LEU A 364 -15.13 14.37 -41.13
CA LEU A 364 -16.53 14.73 -41.07
C LEU A 364 -16.66 16.26 -40.99
N ALA A 365 -17.48 16.89 -41.85
CA ALA A 365 -17.72 18.32 -41.75
C ALA A 365 -18.59 18.67 -40.57
N MET A 366 -18.13 19.62 -39.79
CA MET A 366 -18.77 20.07 -38.54
C MET A 366 -19.13 21.56 -38.69
N ASP A 367 -20.21 21.93 -37.99
CA ASP A 367 -20.63 23.35 -37.98
C ASP A 367 -19.55 24.23 -37.31
N ARG A 368 -19.34 25.40 -37.89
CA ARG A 368 -18.40 26.42 -37.40
C ARG A 368 -18.71 26.84 -35.95
N GLU A 369 -19.97 26.94 -35.58
CA GLU A 369 -20.40 27.30 -34.23
C GLU A 369 -19.94 26.31 -33.16
N GLU A 370 -19.65 25.09 -33.55
CA GLU A 370 -19.14 24.04 -32.64
C GLU A 370 -17.71 24.35 -32.15
N LEU A 371 -16.95 25.22 -32.82
CA LEU A 371 -15.63 25.71 -32.37
C LEU A 371 -15.71 26.88 -31.41
N ASN A 372 -16.90 27.38 -31.07
CA ASN A 372 -17.05 28.48 -30.13
C ASN A 372 -16.50 28.05 -28.75
N GLY A 373 -15.53 28.82 -28.22
CA GLY A 373 -14.83 28.52 -26.96
C GLY A 373 -13.72 27.47 -27.10
N ALA A 374 -13.38 27.06 -28.33
CA ALA A 374 -12.20 26.25 -28.58
C ALA A 374 -10.92 27.09 -28.40
N ALA A 375 -9.83 26.43 -27.99
CA ALA A 375 -8.51 27.04 -27.88
C ALA A 375 -7.49 26.17 -28.64
N LEU A 376 -6.44 26.82 -29.17
CA LEU A 376 -5.36 26.11 -29.88
C LEU A 376 -4.47 25.34 -28.88
N VAL A 377 -4.09 24.12 -29.26
CA VAL A 377 -3.13 23.29 -28.52
C VAL A 377 -1.70 23.79 -28.79
N GLU A 378 -1.40 24.19 -30.01
CA GLU A 378 -0.10 24.69 -30.44
C GLU A 378 -0.19 26.10 -31.00
N LYS A 379 0.89 26.89 -30.85
CA LYS A 379 1.00 28.20 -31.44
C LYS A 379 1.24 28.06 -32.94
N ILE A 380 0.39 28.71 -33.74
CA ILE A 380 0.50 28.73 -35.20
C ILE A 380 1.15 30.04 -35.63
N GLU A 381 2.19 30.00 -36.48
CA GLU A 381 2.86 31.18 -36.98
C GLU A 381 1.89 32.10 -37.74
N GLY A 382 1.92 33.40 -37.37
CA GLY A 382 1.06 34.41 -37.98
C GLY A 382 -0.34 34.56 -37.38
N ILE A 383 -0.62 33.85 -36.26
CA ILE A 383 -1.84 34.03 -35.47
C ILE A 383 -1.45 34.51 -34.08
N ASP A 384 -1.81 35.74 -33.75
CA ASP A 384 -1.56 36.30 -32.42
C ASP A 384 -2.48 35.65 -31.38
N GLY A 385 -1.89 35.16 -30.31
CA GLY A 385 -2.59 34.60 -29.15
C GLY A 385 -1.72 33.66 -28.38
N ALA A 386 -1.97 33.55 -27.08
CA ALA A 386 -1.34 32.56 -26.24
C ALA A 386 -1.99 31.17 -26.44
N VAL A 387 -1.20 30.12 -26.26
CA VAL A 387 -1.71 28.74 -26.23
C VAL A 387 -2.79 28.64 -25.14
N GLY A 388 -3.95 28.05 -25.49
CA GLY A 388 -5.08 27.93 -24.57
C GLY A 388 -6.02 29.14 -24.49
N GLU A 389 -5.74 30.23 -25.19
CA GLU A 389 -6.74 31.33 -25.34
C GLU A 389 -7.89 30.90 -26.26
N PRO A 390 -9.14 31.24 -25.93
CA PRO A 390 -10.27 30.96 -26.80
C PRO A 390 -10.08 31.62 -28.16
N LEU A 391 -10.41 30.89 -29.22
CA LEU A 391 -10.35 31.35 -30.60
C LEU A 391 -11.46 32.38 -30.82
N ASP A 392 -11.05 33.62 -31.19
CA ASP A 392 -11.98 34.62 -31.66
C ASP A 392 -12.46 34.28 -33.08
N PRO A 393 -13.67 34.67 -33.48
CA PRO A 393 -14.20 34.46 -34.81
C PRO A 393 -13.25 34.92 -35.93
N ALA A 394 -12.53 36.04 -35.75
CA ALA A 394 -11.55 36.56 -36.69
C ALA A 394 -10.31 35.65 -36.82
N LYS A 395 -9.81 35.09 -35.72
CA LYS A 395 -8.71 34.13 -35.75
C LYS A 395 -9.12 32.81 -36.43
N LEU A 396 -10.36 32.38 -36.20
CA LEU A 396 -10.92 31.18 -36.85
C LEU A 396 -11.04 31.42 -38.38
N ASP A 397 -11.46 32.61 -38.85
CA ASP A 397 -11.51 32.96 -40.26
C ASP A 397 -10.13 32.88 -40.91
N LEU A 398 -9.09 33.36 -40.24
CA LEU A 398 -7.72 33.29 -40.73
C LEU A 398 -7.23 31.83 -40.84
N LEU A 399 -7.56 30.96 -39.85
CA LEU A 399 -7.23 29.52 -39.90
C LEU A 399 -7.94 28.79 -41.04
N ILE A 400 -9.20 29.12 -41.24
CA ILE A 400 -10.02 28.58 -42.35
C ILE A 400 -9.45 29.00 -43.71
N ALA A 401 -9.07 30.28 -43.88
CA ALA A 401 -8.54 30.80 -45.12
C ALA A 401 -7.17 30.20 -45.51
N ARG A 402 -6.35 29.82 -44.54
CA ARG A 402 -5.03 29.18 -44.78
C ARG A 402 -5.11 27.72 -45.20
N GLY A 403 -6.18 27.02 -44.85
CA GLY A 403 -6.35 25.60 -45.18
C GLY A 403 -5.45 24.65 -44.36
N ASP A 404 -4.89 25.11 -43.27
CA ASP A 404 -3.98 24.35 -42.41
C ASP A 404 -4.75 23.33 -41.53
N GLU A 405 -4.03 22.30 -41.13
CA GLU A 405 -4.49 21.37 -40.08
C GLU A 405 -4.05 21.90 -38.72
N PHE A 406 -4.98 21.97 -37.75
CA PHE A 406 -4.70 22.48 -36.42
C PHE A 406 -5.42 21.68 -35.35
N GLU A 407 -4.87 21.67 -34.15
CA GLU A 407 -5.41 20.94 -33.03
C GLU A 407 -6.04 21.89 -32.02
N VAL A 408 -7.27 21.55 -31.57
CA VAL A 408 -8.06 22.36 -30.65
C VAL A 408 -8.54 21.56 -29.46
N PHE A 409 -8.85 22.24 -28.35
CA PHE A 409 -9.50 21.72 -27.16
C PHE A 409 -10.47 22.76 -26.59
N PHE A 410 -11.30 22.35 -25.60
CA PHE A 410 -12.34 23.19 -25.02
C PHE A 410 -12.13 23.36 -23.51
N PRO A 411 -11.32 24.34 -23.06
CA PRO A 411 -10.95 24.48 -21.65
C PRO A 411 -12.13 24.74 -20.71
N GLN A 412 -13.22 25.36 -21.21
CA GLN A 412 -14.42 25.66 -20.42
C GLN A 412 -15.43 24.49 -20.39
N LYS A 413 -15.38 23.60 -21.40
CA LYS A 413 -16.31 22.45 -21.55
C LYS A 413 -15.71 21.15 -21.01
N ASP A 414 -14.40 21.09 -20.81
CA ASP A 414 -13.71 19.91 -20.29
C ASP A 414 -13.99 19.70 -18.79
N ASP A 415 -13.78 18.49 -18.34
CA ASP A 415 -14.03 18.12 -16.94
C ASP A 415 -13.11 18.85 -15.97
N ILE A 416 -11.89 19.18 -16.40
CA ILE A 416 -10.88 19.87 -15.59
C ILE A 416 -10.82 21.40 -15.86
N LYS A 417 -11.69 21.91 -16.72
CA LYS A 417 -11.77 23.32 -17.10
C LYS A 417 -10.41 23.98 -17.41
N ASP A 418 -10.22 25.20 -16.95
CA ASP A 418 -9.11 26.07 -17.29
C ASP A 418 -7.90 26.05 -16.34
N TYR A 419 -7.83 25.11 -15.39
CA TYR A 419 -6.78 25.07 -14.35
C TYR A 419 -5.35 25.04 -14.93
N ILE A 420 -5.10 24.16 -15.89
CA ILE A 420 -3.78 24.04 -16.52
C ILE A 420 -3.48 25.26 -17.41
N VAL A 421 -4.47 25.70 -18.19
CA VAL A 421 -4.35 26.87 -19.06
C VAL A 421 -4.02 28.12 -18.26
N ASN A 422 -4.71 28.39 -17.16
CA ASN A 422 -4.44 29.52 -16.27
C ASN A 422 -3.02 29.50 -15.69
N THR A 423 -2.50 28.30 -15.46
CA THR A 423 -1.13 28.14 -14.96
C THR A 423 -0.12 28.36 -16.08
N LEU A 424 -0.35 27.81 -17.28
CA LEU A 424 0.50 28.03 -18.46
C LEU A 424 0.61 29.53 -18.84
N ALA A 425 -0.50 30.26 -18.81
CA ALA A 425 -0.54 31.69 -19.13
C ALA A 425 0.36 32.56 -18.24
N LYS A 426 0.65 32.09 -16.99
CA LYS A 426 1.51 32.81 -16.04
C LYS A 426 2.93 32.28 -15.94
N ASP A 427 3.14 31.00 -16.25
CA ASP A 427 4.45 30.36 -16.21
C ASP A 427 5.17 30.46 -17.55
N VAL A 428 5.51 31.69 -17.93
CA VAL A 428 6.11 32.01 -19.26
C VAL A 428 7.63 31.82 -19.28
N THR A 429 8.27 31.83 -18.09
CA THR A 429 9.73 31.93 -17.96
C THR A 429 10.46 30.61 -18.15
N ILE A 430 9.85 29.49 -17.77
CA ILE A 430 10.46 28.17 -17.79
C ILE A 430 9.90 27.37 -18.96
N LYS A 431 10.75 26.96 -19.90
CA LYS A 431 10.33 26.29 -21.15
C LYS A 431 10.94 24.89 -21.31
N THR A 432 12.13 24.68 -20.75
CA THR A 432 12.84 23.39 -20.91
C THR A 432 12.77 22.53 -19.64
N SER A 433 12.97 21.23 -19.80
CA SER A 433 13.07 20.30 -18.66
C SER A 433 14.26 20.63 -17.77
N GLU A 434 15.35 21.14 -18.35
CA GLU A 434 16.55 21.51 -17.61
C GLU A 434 16.32 22.73 -16.74
N ASP A 435 15.71 23.79 -17.28
CA ASP A 435 15.36 25.00 -16.52
C ASP A 435 14.40 24.68 -15.38
N ALA A 436 13.44 23.77 -15.61
CA ALA A 436 12.51 23.32 -14.61
C ALA A 436 13.20 22.59 -13.46
N CYS A 437 14.12 21.67 -13.75
CA CYS A 437 14.90 20.97 -12.73
C CYS A 437 15.79 21.93 -11.93
N ASN A 438 16.43 22.90 -12.61
CA ASN A 438 17.25 23.94 -11.99
C ASN A 438 16.43 24.83 -11.05
N TYR A 439 15.25 25.25 -11.50
CA TYR A 439 14.33 26.03 -10.68
C TYR A 439 13.87 25.25 -9.43
N ILE A 440 13.46 24.00 -9.61
CA ILE A 440 13.04 23.13 -8.48
C ILE A 440 14.18 22.94 -7.49
N PHE A 441 15.40 22.69 -7.96
CA PHE A 441 16.58 22.56 -7.10
C PHE A 441 16.81 23.82 -6.27
N THR A 442 16.80 24.99 -6.89
CA THR A 442 16.98 26.29 -6.22
C THR A 442 15.89 26.56 -5.17
N GLN A 443 14.62 26.18 -5.44
CA GLN A 443 13.54 26.32 -4.45
C GLN A 443 13.69 25.38 -3.25
N LEU A 444 14.19 24.17 -3.46
CA LEU A 444 14.35 23.18 -2.40
C LEU A 444 15.64 23.34 -1.60
N ARG A 445 16.71 23.84 -2.25
CA ARG A 445 18.05 24.04 -1.67
C ARG A 445 18.60 25.44 -1.99
N PRO A 446 18.03 26.50 -1.40
CA PRO A 446 18.45 27.85 -1.68
C PRO A 446 19.91 28.06 -1.26
N GLY A 447 20.71 28.68 -2.15
CA GLY A 447 22.11 29.04 -1.88
C GLY A 447 23.14 27.92 -2.12
N GLU A 448 22.74 26.71 -2.48
CA GLU A 448 23.66 25.63 -2.83
C GLU A 448 24.06 25.74 -4.32
N PRO A 449 25.37 25.83 -4.68
CA PRO A 449 25.81 25.82 -6.07
C PRO A 449 25.56 24.44 -6.69
N PHE A 450 25.15 24.39 -7.96
CA PHE A 450 24.85 23.15 -8.66
C PHE A 450 25.14 23.24 -10.16
N HIS A 451 25.33 22.11 -10.79
CA HIS A 451 25.32 21.93 -12.24
C HIS A 451 23.98 21.33 -12.70
N ALA A 452 23.61 21.56 -13.94
CA ALA A 452 22.33 21.09 -14.50
C ALA A 452 22.09 19.57 -14.32
N ASP A 453 23.12 18.76 -14.54
CA ASP A 453 23.04 17.31 -14.32
C ASP A 453 22.77 16.94 -12.86
N GLN A 454 23.33 17.69 -11.93
CA GLN A 454 23.06 17.48 -10.49
C GLN A 454 21.61 17.82 -10.14
N ALA A 455 21.06 18.89 -10.70
CA ALA A 455 19.67 19.26 -10.49
C ALA A 455 18.71 18.20 -11.07
N ARG A 456 19.02 17.69 -12.27
CA ARG A 456 18.24 16.60 -12.90
C ARG A 456 18.31 15.31 -12.08
N LEU A 457 19.50 14.90 -11.66
CA LEU A 457 19.69 13.73 -10.81
C LEU A 457 19.00 13.88 -9.45
N TYR A 458 19.06 15.08 -8.87
CA TYR A 458 18.38 15.39 -7.62
C TYR A 458 16.87 15.21 -7.75
N PHE A 459 16.24 15.79 -8.80
CA PHE A 459 14.81 15.65 -9.06
C PHE A 459 14.41 14.18 -9.28
N HIS A 460 15.18 13.46 -10.10
CA HIS A 460 14.97 12.02 -10.31
C HIS A 460 15.02 11.24 -9.01
N ASN A 461 15.97 11.53 -8.14
CA ASN A 461 16.14 10.87 -6.85
C ASN A 461 15.01 11.16 -5.85
N LEU A 462 14.23 12.23 -6.03
CA LEU A 462 13.11 12.56 -5.13
C LEU A 462 11.96 11.56 -5.25
N PHE A 463 11.69 11.03 -6.46
CA PHE A 463 10.47 10.27 -6.75
C PHE A 463 10.69 8.94 -7.48
N PHE A 464 11.77 8.80 -8.25
CA PHE A 464 11.96 7.69 -9.21
C PHE A 464 13.11 6.74 -8.84
N ASN A 465 13.90 7.04 -7.84
CA ASN A 465 15.00 6.20 -7.39
C ASN A 465 14.56 5.32 -6.21
N ALA A 466 14.48 4.01 -6.40
CA ALA A 466 14.08 3.03 -5.38
C ALA A 466 14.94 3.04 -4.11
N LYS A 467 16.22 3.48 -4.20
CA LYS A 467 17.08 3.63 -3.01
C LYS A 467 16.69 4.82 -2.12
N ARG A 468 15.98 5.83 -2.66
CA ARG A 468 15.62 7.07 -1.94
C ARG A 468 14.13 7.27 -1.75
N TYR A 469 13.32 6.69 -2.61
CA TYR A 469 11.86 6.80 -2.60
C TYR A 469 11.24 5.40 -2.55
N ASP A 470 10.32 5.18 -1.64
CA ASP A 470 9.65 3.89 -1.46
C ASP A 470 8.20 4.12 -1.03
N LEU A 471 7.25 3.79 -1.90
CA LEU A 471 5.81 3.75 -1.58
C LEU A 471 5.45 2.58 -0.68
N SER A 472 6.28 1.56 -0.62
CA SER A 472 5.93 0.21 -0.18
C SER A 472 4.85 -0.47 -1.04
N THR A 473 4.63 -1.76 -0.85
CA THR A 473 3.53 -2.51 -1.49
C THR A 473 2.16 -1.95 -1.12
N VAL A 474 2.01 -1.47 0.12
CA VAL A 474 0.77 -0.86 0.63
C VAL A 474 0.45 0.43 -0.12
N GLY A 475 1.44 1.32 -0.28
CA GLY A 475 1.26 2.59 -0.98
C GLY A 475 0.93 2.38 -2.46
N ARG A 476 1.60 1.42 -3.13
CA ARG A 476 1.30 1.04 -4.51
C ARG A 476 -0.11 0.46 -4.64
N TYR A 477 -0.52 -0.44 -3.73
CA TYR A 477 -1.86 -1.00 -3.70
C TYR A 477 -2.94 0.09 -3.57
N LYS A 478 -2.79 1.01 -2.61
CA LYS A 478 -3.75 2.12 -2.42
C LYS A 478 -3.82 3.05 -3.63
N LEU A 479 -2.67 3.37 -4.22
CA LEU A 479 -2.58 4.26 -5.38
C LEU A 479 -3.26 3.62 -6.59
N ASN A 480 -3.00 2.33 -6.86
CA ASN A 480 -3.68 1.58 -7.91
C ASN A 480 -5.19 1.52 -7.70
N LEU A 481 -5.63 1.23 -6.46
CA LEU A 481 -7.06 1.13 -6.13
C LEU A 481 -7.78 2.47 -6.31
N LYS A 482 -7.18 3.58 -5.85
CA LYS A 482 -7.81 4.91 -5.89
C LYS A 482 -7.86 5.51 -7.29
N LEU A 483 -6.81 5.29 -8.08
CA LEU A 483 -6.67 5.87 -9.43
C LEU A 483 -7.00 4.87 -10.55
N GLU A 484 -7.49 3.67 -10.19
CA GLU A 484 -7.82 2.59 -11.15
C GLU A 484 -6.63 2.20 -12.05
N LEU A 485 -5.42 2.16 -11.47
CA LEU A 485 -4.20 1.79 -12.17
C LEU A 485 -3.89 0.30 -12.00
N ASN A 486 -3.16 -0.27 -12.97
CA ASN A 486 -2.76 -1.68 -12.97
C ASN A 486 -1.24 -1.86 -12.90
N GLU A 487 -0.54 -0.98 -12.17
CA GLU A 487 0.90 -1.10 -11.99
C GLU A 487 1.24 -2.27 -11.04
N PRO A 488 2.35 -3.00 -11.28
CA PRO A 488 2.73 -4.12 -10.43
C PRO A 488 3.04 -3.66 -9.00
N LEU A 489 2.61 -4.45 -8.00
CA LEU A 489 2.83 -4.14 -6.57
C LEU A 489 4.31 -4.09 -6.17
N THR A 490 5.18 -4.69 -6.98
CA THR A 490 6.64 -4.64 -6.81
C THR A 490 7.25 -3.30 -7.20
N LEU A 491 6.52 -2.47 -7.96
CA LEU A 491 6.97 -1.14 -8.34
C LEU A 491 6.70 -0.14 -7.19
N THR A 492 7.69 0.09 -6.37
CA THR A 492 7.58 0.94 -5.17
C THR A 492 7.96 2.41 -5.39
N THR A 493 8.38 2.79 -6.60
CA THR A 493 8.64 4.19 -6.99
C THR A 493 7.43 4.77 -7.71
N LEU A 494 7.33 6.11 -7.77
CA LEU A 494 6.32 6.76 -8.60
C LEU A 494 6.63 6.58 -10.10
N THR A 495 5.59 6.66 -10.91
CA THR A 495 5.66 6.84 -12.36
C THR A 495 5.14 8.22 -12.75
N THR A 496 5.49 8.68 -13.92
CA THR A 496 4.91 9.93 -14.47
C THR A 496 3.39 9.82 -14.61
N ASN A 497 2.90 8.63 -14.93
CA ASN A 497 1.46 8.36 -15.05
C ASN A 497 0.73 8.46 -13.70
N ASP A 498 1.32 7.97 -12.60
CA ASP A 498 0.76 8.11 -11.25
C ASP A 498 0.50 9.58 -10.91
N ILE A 499 1.46 10.44 -11.24
CA ILE A 499 1.38 11.87 -10.95
C ILE A 499 0.29 12.53 -11.81
N ILE A 500 0.24 12.22 -13.10
CA ILE A 500 -0.74 12.79 -14.04
C ILE A 500 -2.16 12.38 -13.63
N GLU A 501 -2.39 11.10 -13.36
CA GLU A 501 -3.73 10.61 -12.96
C GLU A 501 -4.14 11.15 -11.58
N THR A 502 -3.19 11.34 -10.65
CA THR A 502 -3.46 12.04 -9.38
C THR A 502 -3.96 13.47 -9.61
N ILE A 503 -3.30 14.22 -10.51
CA ILE A 503 -3.70 15.59 -10.82
C ILE A 503 -5.08 15.60 -11.49
N LYS A 504 -5.35 14.71 -12.45
CA LYS A 504 -6.67 14.61 -13.10
C LYS A 504 -7.78 14.32 -12.10
N TYR A 505 -7.59 13.30 -11.26
CA TYR A 505 -8.56 12.95 -10.21
C TYR A 505 -8.83 14.13 -9.26
N TYR A 506 -7.77 14.85 -8.86
CA TYR A 506 -7.88 16.02 -8.01
C TYR A 506 -8.71 17.13 -8.64
N LEU A 507 -8.46 17.43 -9.95
CA LEU A 507 -9.19 18.46 -10.67
C LEU A 507 -10.66 18.06 -10.90
N CYS A 508 -10.95 16.79 -11.17
CA CYS A 508 -12.33 16.29 -11.26
C CYS A 508 -13.08 16.43 -9.93
N LEU A 509 -12.43 16.18 -8.78
CA LEU A 509 -13.01 16.39 -7.46
C LEU A 509 -13.35 17.88 -7.20
N LEU A 510 -12.48 18.81 -7.60
CA LEU A 510 -12.73 20.24 -7.45
C LEU A 510 -13.96 20.71 -8.24
N GLU A 511 -14.26 20.07 -9.35
CA GLU A 511 -15.43 20.37 -10.19
C GLU A 511 -16.67 19.52 -9.87
N ASN A 512 -16.61 18.67 -8.83
CA ASN A 512 -17.68 17.73 -8.43
C ASN A 512 -18.16 16.83 -9.59
N LYS A 513 -17.24 16.41 -10.48
CA LYS A 513 -17.53 15.56 -11.64
C LYS A 513 -17.20 14.10 -11.46
N GLY A 514 -17.00 13.67 -10.24
CA GLY A 514 -16.72 12.28 -9.88
C GLY A 514 -15.63 12.17 -8.81
N GLY A 515 -15.45 10.96 -8.32
CA GLY A 515 -14.50 10.67 -7.25
C GLY A 515 -15.09 10.91 -5.85
N VAL A 516 -14.36 10.48 -4.85
CA VAL A 516 -14.73 10.58 -3.43
C VAL A 516 -13.55 11.17 -2.67
N GLU A 517 -13.83 12.17 -1.82
CA GLU A 517 -12.85 12.72 -0.88
C GLU A 517 -12.54 11.66 0.19
N ASP A 518 -11.28 11.64 0.64
CA ASP A 518 -10.82 10.69 1.64
C ASP A 518 -10.91 11.31 3.03
N ASP A 519 -11.42 10.53 3.99
CA ASP A 519 -11.32 10.84 5.39
C ASP A 519 -9.95 10.40 5.94
N ARG A 520 -9.21 11.33 6.56
CA ARG A 520 -7.88 11.06 7.13
C ARG A 520 -7.92 10.12 8.32
N ASP A 521 -9.02 10.14 9.08
CA ASP A 521 -9.15 9.40 10.33
C ASP A 521 -9.80 8.03 10.16
N HIS A 522 -10.30 7.75 8.96
CA HIS A 522 -10.81 6.44 8.56
C HIS A 522 -9.73 5.36 8.64
N LEU A 523 -10.00 4.22 9.32
CA LEU A 523 -9.02 3.12 9.47
C LEU A 523 -8.62 2.42 8.16
N GLY A 524 -9.30 2.66 7.08
CA GLY A 524 -8.83 2.34 5.74
C GLY A 524 -7.69 3.23 5.25
N ASN A 525 -7.52 4.43 5.81
CA ASN A 525 -6.44 5.37 5.52
C ASN A 525 -5.35 5.37 6.60
N ARG A 526 -5.59 4.71 7.72
CA ARG A 526 -4.63 4.51 8.80
C ARG A 526 -4.35 3.01 8.94
N ARG A 527 -3.08 2.65 9.10
CA ARG A 527 -2.64 1.26 9.25
C ARG A 527 -1.82 1.07 10.52
N VAL A 528 -1.78 -0.14 11.00
CA VAL A 528 -0.98 -0.53 12.15
C VAL A 528 0.39 -0.99 11.67
N ARG A 529 1.44 -0.39 12.24
CA ARG A 529 2.83 -0.83 12.10
C ARG A 529 3.21 -1.60 13.36
N ALA A 530 3.40 -2.88 13.22
CA ALA A 530 3.81 -3.74 14.33
C ALA A 530 5.35 -3.77 14.48
N VAL A 531 5.83 -4.42 15.50
CA VAL A 531 7.25 -4.42 15.90
C VAL A 531 8.21 -4.80 14.77
N GLY A 532 7.88 -5.79 13.96
CA GLY A 532 8.76 -6.25 12.88
C GLY A 532 9.04 -5.17 11.85
N GLU A 533 8.01 -4.41 11.44
CA GLU A 533 8.18 -3.28 10.51
C GLU A 533 8.98 -2.13 11.15
N LEU A 534 8.70 -1.80 12.40
CA LEU A 534 9.41 -0.72 13.13
C LEU A 534 10.91 -1.05 13.27
N VAL A 535 11.23 -2.30 13.60
CA VAL A 535 12.62 -2.77 13.72
C VAL A 535 13.29 -2.83 12.35
N THR A 536 12.56 -3.21 11.28
CA THR A 536 13.08 -3.19 9.90
C THR A 536 13.55 -1.81 9.49
N ASP A 537 12.78 -0.76 9.79
CA ASP A 537 13.16 0.62 9.46
C ASP A 537 14.45 1.05 10.18
N GLN A 538 14.61 0.66 11.45
CA GLN A 538 15.84 0.93 12.20
C GLN A 538 17.02 0.12 11.65
N PHE A 539 16.78 -1.11 11.26
CA PHE A 539 17.79 -1.95 10.62
C PHE A 539 18.25 -1.35 9.29
N ILE A 540 17.32 -0.89 8.44
CA ILE A 540 17.63 -0.18 7.18
C ILE A 540 18.44 1.10 7.47
N SER A 541 18.07 1.88 8.48
CA SER A 541 18.84 3.08 8.86
C SER A 541 20.28 2.75 9.26
N GLY A 542 20.47 1.66 10.02
CA GLY A 542 21.79 1.14 10.37
C GLY A 542 22.58 0.68 9.14
N LEU A 543 21.93 -0.03 8.20
CA LEU A 543 22.52 -0.47 6.95
C LEU A 543 22.94 0.69 6.04
N GLN A 544 22.15 1.76 5.97
CA GLN A 544 22.52 2.96 5.18
C GLN A 544 23.73 3.69 5.73
N ARG A 545 23.88 3.74 7.06
CA ARG A 545 25.11 4.25 7.69
C ARG A 545 26.31 3.34 7.36
N LEU A 546 26.11 2.04 7.38
CA LEU A 546 27.12 1.06 6.97
C LEU A 546 27.48 1.20 5.48
N GLU A 547 26.49 1.34 4.59
CA GLU A 547 26.71 1.57 3.15
C GLU A 547 27.63 2.76 2.91
N LYS A 548 27.40 3.88 3.60
CA LYS A 548 28.27 5.06 3.51
C LYS A 548 29.71 4.75 3.90
N MET A 549 29.90 4.05 5.02
CA MET A 549 31.24 3.66 5.49
C MET A 549 31.94 2.69 4.53
N ILE A 550 31.21 1.75 3.94
CA ILE A 550 31.75 0.82 2.94
C ILE A 550 32.21 1.58 1.70
N LYS A 551 31.38 2.53 1.20
CA LYS A 551 31.75 3.37 0.05
C LYS A 551 33.00 4.19 0.31
N GLU A 552 33.14 4.77 1.51
CA GLU A 552 34.33 5.52 1.93
C GLU A 552 35.57 4.59 1.99
N LYS A 553 35.44 3.37 2.52
CA LYS A 553 36.53 2.38 2.55
C LYS A 553 36.91 1.92 1.14
N LEU A 554 35.96 1.63 0.27
CA LEU A 554 36.22 1.24 -1.12
C LEU A 554 36.96 2.30 -1.93
N ILE A 555 36.84 3.58 -1.53
CA ILE A 555 37.58 4.71 -2.13
C ILE A 555 38.98 4.82 -1.55
N ALA A 556 39.10 4.70 -0.21
CA ALA A 556 40.35 4.91 0.51
C ALA A 556 41.37 3.78 0.29
N THR A 557 40.90 2.57 -0.07
CA THR A 557 41.78 1.41 -0.23
C THR A 557 42.39 1.39 -1.64
N GLN A 558 43.70 1.62 -1.72
CA GLN A 558 44.46 1.63 -3.01
C GLN A 558 44.63 0.23 -3.61
N GLU A 559 44.72 -0.81 -2.78
CA GLU A 559 44.89 -2.21 -3.20
C GLU A 559 43.64 -3.02 -2.82
N LEU A 560 42.55 -2.86 -3.57
CA LEU A 560 41.31 -3.66 -3.38
C LEU A 560 41.57 -5.18 -3.59
N GLN A 561 42.65 -5.56 -4.26
CA GLN A 561 43.03 -6.94 -4.51
C GLN A 561 43.49 -7.70 -3.24
N ALA A 562 43.67 -7.06 -2.10
CA ALA A 562 44.04 -7.73 -0.85
C ALA A 562 42.87 -7.75 0.19
N VAL A 563 41.73 -7.13 -0.13
CA VAL A 563 40.59 -6.93 0.83
C VAL A 563 39.58 -8.06 0.74
N PHE A 564 39.18 -8.59 1.88
CA PHE A 564 38.07 -9.53 2.00
C PHE A 564 36.77 -8.83 2.39
N PRO A 565 35.57 -9.38 2.08
CA PRO A 565 34.29 -8.83 2.48
C PRO A 565 34.20 -8.46 3.97
N LYS A 566 34.73 -9.31 4.86
CA LYS A 566 34.78 -9.08 6.32
C LYS A 566 35.48 -7.78 6.71
N ASP A 567 36.54 -7.38 6.00
CA ASP A 567 37.33 -6.19 6.34
C ASP A 567 36.57 -4.89 6.06
N LEU A 568 35.59 -4.95 5.16
CA LEU A 568 34.72 -3.83 4.83
C LEU A 568 33.60 -3.61 5.85
N ILE A 569 33.17 -4.66 6.54
CA ILE A 569 32.02 -4.63 7.42
C ILE A 569 32.35 -4.12 8.82
N ASN A 570 31.49 -3.23 9.31
CA ASN A 570 31.48 -2.80 10.69
C ASN A 570 30.04 -2.92 11.24
N SER A 571 29.82 -3.80 12.17
CA SER A 571 28.48 -4.07 12.76
C SER A 571 27.98 -2.97 13.69
N LYS A 572 28.84 -2.05 14.16
CA LYS A 572 28.52 -1.03 15.17
C LYS A 572 27.33 -0.12 14.78
N PRO A 573 27.20 0.40 13.54
CA PRO A 573 26.07 1.27 13.18
C PRO A 573 24.72 0.58 13.30
N ILE A 574 24.64 -0.70 12.96
CA ILE A 574 23.40 -1.50 13.02
C ILE A 574 23.03 -1.75 14.48
N THR A 575 23.98 -2.26 15.26
CA THR A 575 23.77 -2.54 16.69
C THR A 575 23.41 -1.25 17.44
N ALA A 576 24.03 -0.11 17.11
CA ALA A 576 23.72 1.18 17.72
C ALA A 576 22.29 1.64 17.39
N SER A 577 21.85 1.53 16.12
CA SER A 577 20.50 1.92 15.71
C SER A 577 19.42 1.07 16.41
N LEU A 578 19.64 -0.25 16.51
CA LEU A 578 18.72 -1.14 17.22
C LEU A 578 18.70 -0.86 18.73
N LYS A 579 19.86 -0.67 19.36
CA LYS A 579 19.97 -0.32 20.81
C LYS A 579 19.29 1.03 21.10
N GLU A 580 19.46 2.01 20.24
CA GLU A 580 18.80 3.32 20.34
C GLU A 580 17.27 3.15 20.31
N PHE A 581 16.75 2.38 19.36
CA PHE A 581 15.31 2.13 19.24
C PHE A 581 14.73 1.45 20.50
N PHE A 582 15.27 0.30 20.88
CA PHE A 582 14.76 -0.44 22.04
C PHE A 582 14.97 0.28 23.38
N GLY A 583 16.00 1.15 23.49
CA GLY A 583 16.31 1.89 24.70
C GLY A 583 15.54 3.20 24.87
N THR A 584 15.38 3.97 23.77
CA THR A 584 14.92 5.37 23.86
C THR A 584 13.67 5.71 23.09
N SER A 585 13.18 4.81 22.20
CA SER A 585 11.94 5.07 21.44
C SER A 585 10.72 5.17 22.38
N GLU A 586 9.82 6.11 22.09
CA GLU A 586 8.53 6.23 22.79
C GLU A 586 7.64 4.97 22.64
N LEU A 587 7.87 4.17 21.61
CA LEU A 587 7.14 2.93 21.35
C LEU A 587 7.71 1.74 22.12
N SER A 588 8.98 1.80 22.56
CA SER A 588 9.59 0.79 23.41
C SER A 588 9.37 1.15 24.87
N GLN A 589 8.44 0.46 25.52
CA GLN A 589 7.99 0.77 26.88
C GLN A 589 8.33 -0.38 27.84
N PHE A 590 8.51 -0.06 29.12
CA PHE A 590 8.55 -1.09 30.16
C PHE A 590 7.23 -1.85 30.15
N LEU A 591 7.29 -3.17 30.25
CA LEU A 591 6.09 -3.99 30.34
C LEU A 591 5.36 -3.69 31.66
N ASP A 592 4.06 -3.48 31.57
CA ASP A 592 3.19 -3.41 32.73
C ASP A 592 2.88 -4.85 33.20
N GLN A 593 3.49 -5.25 34.30
CA GLN A 593 3.38 -6.60 34.90
C GLN A 593 2.59 -6.63 36.22
N THR A 594 1.70 -5.67 36.41
CA THR A 594 0.88 -5.58 37.63
C THR A 594 0.01 -6.81 37.81
N ASN A 595 -0.56 -7.31 36.72
CA ASN A 595 -1.33 -8.55 36.63
C ASN A 595 -1.36 -9.08 35.19
N PRO A 596 -1.76 -10.35 34.94
CA PRO A 596 -1.79 -10.92 33.60
C PRO A 596 -2.71 -10.16 32.61
N LEU A 597 -3.79 -9.56 33.08
CA LEU A 597 -4.67 -8.76 32.23
C LEU A 597 -3.98 -7.46 31.78
N ALA A 598 -3.22 -6.79 32.67
CA ALA A 598 -2.43 -5.61 32.33
C ALA A 598 -1.38 -5.92 31.26
N GLU A 599 -0.71 -7.07 31.33
CA GLU A 599 0.24 -7.53 30.32
C GLU A 599 -0.43 -7.71 28.95
N ILE A 600 -1.59 -8.39 28.90
CA ILE A 600 -2.32 -8.62 27.64
C ILE A 600 -2.79 -7.30 27.03
N THR A 601 -3.36 -6.40 27.85
CA THR A 601 -3.84 -5.10 27.37
C THR A 601 -2.70 -4.23 26.85
N HIS A 602 -1.54 -4.25 27.52
CA HIS A 602 -0.35 -3.54 27.08
C HIS A 602 0.15 -4.07 25.72
N LYS A 603 0.17 -5.39 25.51
CA LYS A 603 0.56 -6.04 24.25
C LYS A 603 -0.39 -5.75 23.09
N ARG A 604 -1.66 -5.44 23.37
CA ARG A 604 -2.68 -5.07 22.38
C ARG A 604 -2.89 -3.58 22.22
N ARG A 605 -2.07 -2.77 22.87
CA ARG A 605 -2.12 -1.30 22.77
C ARG A 605 -1.63 -0.82 21.41
N VAL A 606 -2.23 0.27 20.91
CA VAL A 606 -1.87 0.93 19.67
C VAL A 606 -1.69 2.42 19.96
N SER A 607 -0.55 2.98 19.56
CA SER A 607 -0.20 4.39 19.75
C SER A 607 -0.18 5.14 18.43
N ALA A 608 -0.80 6.31 18.36
CA ALA A 608 -0.68 7.22 17.22
C ALA A 608 0.61 8.08 17.26
N LEU A 609 1.38 7.99 18.36
CA LEU A 609 2.62 8.73 18.59
C LEU A 609 3.83 7.97 18.01
N GLY A 610 5.01 8.54 18.20
CA GLY A 610 6.28 7.91 17.81
C GLY A 610 6.83 8.39 16.47
N PRO A 611 7.89 7.76 15.97
CA PRO A 611 8.57 8.17 14.74
C PRO A 611 7.63 8.18 13.52
N GLY A 612 7.53 9.32 12.84
CA GLY A 612 6.62 9.51 11.70
C GLY A 612 5.14 9.60 12.07
N GLY A 613 4.77 9.46 13.34
CA GLY A 613 3.41 9.60 13.85
C GLY A 613 3.04 11.04 14.23
N LEU A 614 1.96 11.18 14.98
CA LEU A 614 1.46 12.47 15.45
C LEU A 614 2.29 12.99 16.64
N LYS A 615 2.37 14.31 16.77
CA LYS A 615 2.88 14.97 17.98
C LYS A 615 1.69 15.38 18.85
N ARG A 616 1.80 15.19 20.17
CA ARG A 616 0.72 15.47 21.14
C ARG A 616 0.13 16.88 21.00
N GLU A 617 1.03 17.86 20.86
CA GLU A 617 0.64 19.29 20.80
C GLU A 617 -0.07 19.64 19.49
N ARG A 618 0.13 18.83 18.43
CA ARG A 618 -0.45 19.05 17.10
C ARG A 618 -1.65 18.17 16.80
N ALA A 619 -2.00 17.26 17.70
CA ALA A 619 -3.14 16.38 17.58
C ALA A 619 -4.43 17.13 17.93
N GLY A 620 -5.26 17.44 16.94
CA GLY A 620 -6.59 18.04 17.11
C GLY A 620 -7.59 17.08 17.72
N PHE A 621 -8.83 17.52 17.91
CA PHE A 621 -9.93 16.70 18.42
C PHE A 621 -10.29 15.57 17.42
N GLU A 622 -10.26 15.84 16.12
CA GLU A 622 -10.68 14.91 15.06
C GLU A 622 -9.95 13.57 15.15
N VAL A 623 -8.62 13.57 15.36
CA VAL A 623 -7.80 12.35 15.47
C VAL A 623 -7.97 11.61 16.80
N ARG A 624 -8.60 12.23 17.80
CA ARG A 624 -8.84 11.68 19.15
C ARG A 624 -10.25 11.13 19.31
N ASP A 625 -11.15 11.50 18.42
CA ASP A 625 -12.55 11.08 18.45
C ASP A 625 -12.70 9.62 18.02
N VAL A 626 -13.83 9.01 18.40
CA VAL A 626 -14.21 7.69 17.94
C VAL A 626 -14.82 7.80 16.54
N HIS A 627 -14.22 7.14 15.59
CA HIS A 627 -14.66 7.09 14.21
C HIS A 627 -15.52 5.84 13.92
N ASN A 628 -16.47 5.91 12.99
CA ASN A 628 -17.32 4.77 12.62
C ASN A 628 -16.51 3.52 12.20
N SER A 629 -15.39 3.71 11.51
CA SER A 629 -14.48 2.62 11.10
C SER A 629 -13.79 1.91 12.27
N HIS A 630 -13.86 2.45 13.50
CA HIS A 630 -13.29 1.82 14.70
C HIS A 630 -14.09 0.59 15.16
N TYR A 631 -15.33 0.46 14.70
CA TYR A 631 -16.20 -0.66 15.10
C TYR A 631 -15.53 -2.01 14.89
N GLY A 632 -15.47 -2.80 15.96
CA GLY A 632 -14.86 -4.14 15.95
C GLY A 632 -13.32 -4.16 15.78
N ARG A 633 -12.65 -3.00 15.70
CA ARG A 633 -11.20 -2.86 15.47
C ARG A 633 -10.48 -2.18 16.62
N ILE A 634 -11.00 -1.04 17.06
CA ILE A 634 -10.45 -0.26 18.18
C ILE A 634 -11.54 -0.09 19.22
N CYS A 635 -11.20 -0.34 20.49
CA CYS A 635 -12.13 -0.15 21.60
C CYS A 635 -12.53 1.32 21.74
N PRO A 636 -13.83 1.66 21.76
CA PRO A 636 -14.28 3.03 21.85
C PRO A 636 -14.13 3.64 23.25
N ILE A 637 -13.86 2.84 24.27
CA ILE A 637 -13.86 3.27 25.69
C ILE A 637 -12.50 3.14 26.38
N GLU A 638 -11.64 2.21 25.98
CA GLU A 638 -10.33 2.02 26.61
C GLU A 638 -9.30 2.98 26.02
N THR A 639 -9.06 4.08 26.71
CA THR A 639 -8.04 5.10 26.38
C THR A 639 -7.56 5.79 27.65
N PRO A 640 -6.31 6.24 27.74
CA PRO A 640 -5.83 7.01 28.89
C PRO A 640 -6.56 8.35 29.04
N GLU A 641 -6.62 8.85 30.28
CA GLU A 641 -7.03 10.21 30.57
C GLU A 641 -5.91 11.24 30.32
N GLY A 642 -6.26 12.49 30.07
CA GLY A 642 -5.31 13.60 29.93
C GLY A 642 -4.79 13.77 28.49
N GLN A 643 -3.51 14.16 28.35
CA GLN A 643 -2.91 14.56 27.06
C GLN A 643 -2.89 13.45 25.99
N ASN A 644 -2.92 12.19 26.40
CA ASN A 644 -2.85 11.04 25.52
C ASN A 644 -4.22 10.48 25.12
N ILE A 645 -5.33 11.11 25.54
CA ILE A 645 -6.69 10.64 25.21
C ILE A 645 -6.86 10.49 23.70
N GLY A 646 -7.41 9.37 23.25
CA GLY A 646 -7.66 9.08 21.85
C GLY A 646 -6.39 8.83 20.98
N LEU A 647 -5.18 9.10 21.51
CA LEU A 647 -3.92 8.84 20.81
C LEU A 647 -3.30 7.49 21.17
N ILE A 648 -3.62 6.99 22.36
CA ILE A 648 -3.27 5.65 22.80
C ILE A 648 -4.59 4.90 22.97
N VAL A 649 -4.77 3.86 22.18
CA VAL A 649 -6.01 3.06 22.12
C VAL A 649 -5.69 1.58 22.20
N SER A 650 -6.69 0.76 22.44
CA SER A 650 -6.55 -0.70 22.52
C SER A 650 -7.30 -1.38 21.38
N LEU A 651 -6.74 -2.47 20.86
CA LEU A 651 -7.42 -3.32 19.88
C LEU A 651 -8.66 -3.96 20.48
N SER A 652 -9.75 -4.02 19.72
CA SER A 652 -10.94 -4.80 20.06
C SER A 652 -10.62 -6.29 20.14
N SER A 653 -11.45 -7.04 20.86
CA SER A 653 -11.17 -8.45 21.24
C SER A 653 -10.79 -9.35 20.06
N PHE A 654 -11.47 -9.23 18.91
CA PHE A 654 -11.26 -10.07 17.73
C PHE A 654 -10.56 -9.34 16.57
N ALA A 655 -10.06 -8.13 16.80
CA ALA A 655 -9.36 -7.37 15.78
C ALA A 655 -8.01 -7.99 15.43
N LYS A 656 -7.73 -8.08 14.13
CA LYS A 656 -6.44 -8.53 13.56
C LYS A 656 -5.91 -7.53 12.54
N THR A 657 -4.68 -7.73 12.10
CA THR A 657 -4.09 -7.00 10.98
C THR A 657 -4.04 -7.90 9.75
N ASN A 658 -4.36 -7.35 8.58
CA ASN A 658 -4.14 -8.03 7.31
C ASN A 658 -2.66 -7.92 6.87
N GLU A 659 -2.32 -8.46 5.70
CA GLU A 659 -0.96 -8.45 5.13
C GLU A 659 -0.43 -7.02 4.89
N PHE A 660 -1.31 -6.05 4.69
CA PHE A 660 -0.96 -4.63 4.49
C PHE A 660 -0.92 -3.82 5.80
N GLY A 661 -1.23 -4.43 6.94
CA GLY A 661 -1.29 -3.76 8.24
C GLY A 661 -2.61 -3.05 8.54
N PHE A 662 -3.65 -3.16 7.69
CA PHE A 662 -4.97 -2.63 8.00
C PHE A 662 -5.69 -3.51 9.02
N LEU A 663 -6.42 -2.86 9.93
CA LEU A 663 -7.23 -3.57 10.91
C LEU A 663 -8.45 -4.19 10.25
N VAL A 664 -8.67 -5.47 10.54
CA VAL A 664 -9.81 -6.26 10.08
C VAL A 664 -10.55 -6.85 11.26
N THR A 665 -11.84 -7.08 11.08
CA THR A 665 -12.70 -7.68 12.09
C THR A 665 -13.52 -8.81 11.48
N PRO A 666 -13.80 -9.91 12.22
CA PRO A 666 -14.45 -11.07 11.67
C PRO A 666 -15.97 -10.97 11.68
N TYR A 667 -16.58 -11.57 10.66
CA TYR A 667 -18.03 -11.66 10.46
C TYR A 667 -18.45 -13.06 10.04
N ARG A 668 -19.73 -13.41 10.27
CA ARG A 668 -20.38 -14.58 9.65
C ARG A 668 -21.20 -14.10 8.46
N GLN A 669 -21.20 -14.88 7.37
CA GLN A 669 -21.94 -14.55 6.16
C GLN A 669 -23.43 -14.86 6.32
N VAL A 670 -24.27 -14.01 5.75
CA VAL A 670 -25.73 -14.20 5.65
C VAL A 670 -26.11 -14.29 4.17
N LYS A 671 -26.89 -15.30 3.81
CA LYS A 671 -27.46 -15.44 2.48
C LYS A 671 -28.99 -15.55 2.61
N ASP A 672 -29.69 -14.64 1.98
CA ASP A 672 -31.17 -14.62 1.95
C ASP A 672 -31.82 -14.73 3.35
N GLY A 673 -31.26 -14.01 4.31
CA GLY A 673 -31.74 -14.00 5.70
C GLY A 673 -31.35 -15.23 6.53
N VAL A 674 -30.47 -16.11 6.01
CA VAL A 674 -29.94 -17.29 6.70
C VAL A 674 -28.47 -17.12 6.99
N VAL A 675 -28.09 -17.23 8.26
CA VAL A 675 -26.67 -17.23 8.67
C VAL A 675 -26.03 -18.56 8.29
N LYS A 676 -24.96 -18.49 7.52
CA LYS A 676 -24.24 -19.66 7.01
C LYS A 676 -22.89 -19.81 7.67
N ASP A 677 -22.54 -21.04 8.00
CA ASP A 677 -21.24 -21.39 8.52
C ASP A 677 -20.35 -21.94 7.41
N PHE A 678 -19.09 -21.51 7.42
CA PHE A 678 -18.11 -21.86 6.41
C PHE A 678 -16.90 -22.51 7.03
N TYR A 679 -16.28 -23.42 6.29
CA TYR A 679 -15.07 -24.10 6.69
C TYR A 679 -14.03 -24.00 5.59
N LYS A 680 -12.81 -23.73 5.98
CA LYS A 680 -11.65 -23.73 5.08
C LYS A 680 -11.00 -25.10 5.10
N ILE A 681 -10.81 -25.68 3.93
CA ILE A 681 -10.15 -26.98 3.76
C ILE A 681 -8.65 -26.82 3.96
N LEU A 682 -8.10 -27.51 4.94
CA LEU A 682 -6.67 -27.49 5.28
C LEU A 682 -5.91 -28.68 4.67
N ALA A 683 -6.57 -29.84 4.55
CA ALA A 683 -6.05 -31.00 3.85
C ALA A 683 -7.17 -31.66 3.07
N GLN A 684 -6.92 -32.02 1.80
CA GLN A 684 -7.93 -32.50 0.87
C GLN A 684 -8.47 -33.87 1.26
N GLY A 685 -7.62 -34.79 1.79
CA GLY A 685 -7.99 -36.20 1.89
C GLY A 685 -8.38 -36.74 0.49
N ASP A 686 -9.49 -37.49 0.45
CA ASP A 686 -10.09 -37.97 -0.81
C ASP A 686 -11.34 -37.17 -1.20
N SER A 687 -11.50 -35.95 -0.66
CA SER A 687 -12.66 -35.08 -0.93
C SER A 687 -12.57 -34.41 -2.31
N ARG A 688 -13.72 -34.01 -2.84
CA ARG A 688 -13.81 -33.20 -4.08
C ARG A 688 -13.26 -31.79 -3.92
N PHE A 689 -13.14 -31.27 -2.70
CA PHE A 689 -12.67 -29.94 -2.41
C PHE A 689 -11.16 -29.82 -2.49
N LYS A 690 -10.66 -28.71 -2.98
CA LYS A 690 -9.23 -28.40 -3.01
C LYS A 690 -8.78 -27.76 -1.70
N ILE A 691 -7.51 -27.88 -1.43
CA ILE A 691 -6.87 -27.21 -0.29
C ILE A 691 -7.00 -25.68 -0.46
N GLY A 692 -7.49 -25.01 0.61
CA GLY A 692 -7.75 -23.59 0.61
C GLY A 692 -9.17 -23.18 0.24
N ASP A 693 -9.99 -24.10 -0.29
CA ASP A 693 -11.39 -23.82 -0.59
C ASP A 693 -12.16 -23.47 0.70
N ILE A 694 -13.04 -22.49 0.56
CA ILE A 694 -14.00 -22.09 1.61
C ILE A 694 -15.33 -22.67 1.23
N VAL A 695 -15.80 -23.62 2.01
CA VAL A 695 -16.99 -24.45 1.72
C VAL A 695 -18.07 -24.20 2.76
N GLU A 696 -19.33 -24.13 2.33
CA GLU A 696 -20.47 -24.04 3.24
C GLU A 696 -20.63 -25.33 4.03
N GLU A 697 -21.08 -25.24 5.27
CA GLU A 697 -21.25 -26.41 6.18
C GLU A 697 -22.12 -27.50 5.54
N SER A 698 -23.21 -27.12 4.88
CA SER A 698 -24.13 -28.05 4.20
C SER A 698 -23.42 -28.93 3.18
N GLU A 699 -22.59 -28.33 2.33
CA GLU A 699 -21.82 -29.04 1.28
C GLU A 699 -20.71 -29.92 1.91
N LEU A 700 -20.08 -29.43 2.98
CA LEU A 700 -19.05 -30.17 3.69
C LEU A 700 -19.62 -31.41 4.39
N VAL A 701 -20.78 -31.27 5.06
CA VAL A 701 -21.47 -32.38 5.75
C VAL A 701 -21.90 -33.44 4.77
N GLU A 702 -22.43 -33.08 3.60
CA GLU A 702 -22.80 -34.00 2.53
C GLU A 702 -21.60 -34.82 2.05
N GLU A 703 -20.47 -34.14 1.74
CA GLU A 703 -19.24 -34.79 1.31
C GLU A 703 -18.67 -35.73 2.39
N LEU A 704 -18.66 -35.29 3.67
CA LEU A 704 -18.20 -36.10 4.79
C LEU A 704 -19.02 -37.38 4.98
N LYS A 705 -20.34 -37.36 4.70
CA LYS A 705 -21.21 -38.56 4.71
C LYS A 705 -20.78 -39.55 3.63
N ILE A 706 -20.61 -39.07 2.40
CA ILE A 706 -20.18 -39.89 1.25
C ILE A 706 -18.82 -40.55 1.51
N LEU A 707 -17.85 -39.76 2.02
CA LEU A 707 -16.49 -40.25 2.32
C LEU A 707 -16.50 -41.30 3.44
N LYS A 708 -17.34 -41.14 4.50
CA LYS A 708 -17.47 -42.09 5.59
C LYS A 708 -18.10 -43.41 5.08
N GLU A 709 -19.14 -43.34 4.25
CA GLU A 709 -19.81 -44.51 3.67
C GLU A 709 -18.86 -45.30 2.75
N THR A 710 -17.93 -44.59 2.07
CA THR A 710 -16.94 -45.22 1.16
C THR A 710 -15.60 -45.53 1.83
N GLU A 711 -15.47 -45.40 3.16
CA GLU A 711 -14.24 -45.61 3.93
C GLU A 711 -12.99 -44.86 3.41
N LYS A 712 -13.20 -43.72 2.85
CA LYS A 712 -12.15 -42.85 2.31
C LYS A 712 -11.57 -41.91 3.35
N LYS A 713 -10.38 -41.36 3.07
CA LYS A 713 -9.70 -40.41 3.94
C LYS A 713 -10.46 -39.10 4.01
N LEU A 714 -10.84 -38.68 5.21
CA LEU A 714 -11.56 -37.43 5.45
C LEU A 714 -10.66 -36.20 5.25
N PRO A 715 -11.21 -35.08 4.75
CA PRO A 715 -10.49 -33.80 4.70
C PRO A 715 -10.28 -33.25 6.12
N THR A 716 -9.21 -32.47 6.29
CA THR A 716 -9.03 -31.66 7.49
C THR A 716 -9.51 -30.25 7.19
N PHE A 717 -10.30 -29.67 8.08
CA PHE A 717 -10.90 -28.35 7.88
C PHE A 717 -10.93 -27.55 9.18
N GLN A 718 -11.04 -26.24 9.06
CA GLN A 718 -11.13 -25.30 10.18
C GLN A 718 -12.29 -24.34 9.94
N TYR A 719 -13.00 -23.95 10.98
CA TYR A 719 -14.06 -22.94 10.91
C TYR A 719 -13.52 -21.64 10.32
N HIS A 720 -14.24 -21.07 9.35
CA HIS A 720 -13.82 -19.88 8.62
C HIS A 720 -14.71 -18.69 8.96
N LEU A 721 -14.07 -17.59 9.39
CA LEU A 721 -14.68 -16.28 9.57
C LEU A 721 -14.22 -15.34 8.45
N PHE A 722 -15.12 -14.48 7.99
CA PHE A 722 -14.80 -13.49 6.97
C PHE A 722 -14.26 -12.22 7.63
N TYR A 723 -12.98 -11.97 7.46
CA TYR A 723 -12.31 -10.78 7.98
C TYR A 723 -12.42 -9.64 6.96
N LEU A 724 -13.14 -8.57 7.31
CA LEU A 724 -13.35 -7.42 6.43
C LEU A 724 -12.55 -6.21 6.88
N THR A 725 -11.97 -5.51 5.90
CA THR A 725 -11.43 -4.16 6.07
C THR A 725 -12.56 -3.14 6.22
N PRO A 726 -12.30 -1.92 6.74
CA PRO A 726 -13.34 -0.89 6.84
C PRO A 726 -14.01 -0.56 5.50
N TRP A 727 -13.26 -0.51 4.39
CA TRP A 727 -13.83 -0.23 3.06
C TRP A 727 -14.71 -1.35 2.51
N GLU A 728 -14.36 -2.60 2.80
CA GLU A 728 -15.20 -3.75 2.43
C GLU A 728 -16.47 -3.75 3.26
N GLU A 729 -16.37 -3.44 4.55
CA GLU A 729 -17.49 -3.37 5.47
C GLU A 729 -18.53 -2.33 5.02
N GLU A 730 -18.10 -1.15 4.60
CA GLU A 730 -18.99 -0.08 4.14
C GLU A 730 -19.84 -0.43 2.92
N ARG A 731 -19.37 -1.38 2.10
CA ARG A 731 -20.08 -1.87 0.91
C ARG A 731 -21.23 -2.84 1.24
N HIS A 732 -21.29 -3.33 2.48
CA HIS A 732 -22.21 -4.36 2.90
C HIS A 732 -23.12 -3.93 4.02
N THR A 733 -24.30 -4.55 4.09
CA THR A 733 -25.22 -4.38 5.21
C THR A 733 -24.92 -5.47 6.25
N ILE A 734 -24.66 -5.08 7.49
CA ILE A 734 -24.21 -5.95 8.56
C ILE A 734 -25.18 -5.88 9.73
N ALA A 735 -25.73 -7.02 10.14
CA ALA A 735 -26.60 -7.12 11.31
C ALA A 735 -25.79 -7.18 12.60
N GLN A 736 -26.35 -6.69 13.69
CA GLN A 736 -25.75 -6.76 15.02
C GLN A 736 -25.75 -8.20 15.57
N ALA A 737 -24.77 -8.51 16.44
CA ALA A 737 -24.63 -9.83 17.07
C ALA A 737 -25.80 -10.28 17.95
N ASN A 738 -26.63 -9.34 18.43
CA ASN A 738 -27.83 -9.60 19.24
C ASN A 738 -29.07 -9.96 18.40
N THR A 739 -28.96 -9.99 17.08
CA THR A 739 -30.05 -10.41 16.18
C THR A 739 -30.43 -11.84 16.49
N GLU A 740 -31.74 -12.09 16.69
CA GLU A 740 -32.25 -13.42 17.00
C GLU A 740 -32.17 -14.33 15.77
N VAL A 741 -31.49 -15.47 15.96
CA VAL A 741 -31.29 -16.50 14.94
C VAL A 741 -31.85 -17.81 15.48
N ASP A 742 -32.66 -18.51 14.68
CA ASP A 742 -33.27 -19.80 15.02
C ASP A 742 -32.20 -20.96 14.98
N GLU A 743 -32.63 -22.18 15.25
CA GLU A 743 -31.74 -23.37 15.24
C GLU A 743 -31.26 -23.73 13.81
N ASN A 744 -31.99 -23.29 12.80
CA ASN A 744 -31.64 -23.51 11.38
C ASN A 744 -30.81 -22.36 10.77
N GLY A 745 -30.44 -21.37 11.59
CA GLY A 745 -29.66 -20.22 11.12
C GLY A 745 -30.51 -19.08 10.53
N ASN A 746 -31.84 -19.15 10.51
CA ASN A 746 -32.68 -18.10 9.95
C ASN A 746 -32.80 -16.92 10.93
N ILE A 747 -32.69 -15.71 10.40
CA ILE A 747 -32.99 -14.48 11.13
C ILE A 747 -34.51 -14.43 11.36
N VAL A 748 -34.93 -14.41 12.64
CA VAL A 748 -36.35 -14.50 13.03
C VAL A 748 -37.14 -13.24 12.65
N SER A 749 -36.56 -12.07 12.93
CA SER A 749 -37.22 -10.79 12.67
C SER A 749 -37.15 -10.41 11.19
N GLU A 750 -38.21 -9.87 10.62
CA GLU A 750 -38.26 -9.37 9.24
C GLU A 750 -37.39 -8.12 9.06
N VAL A 751 -37.28 -7.32 10.11
CA VAL A 751 -36.45 -6.12 10.15
C VAL A 751 -35.50 -6.23 11.34
N VAL A 752 -34.23 -5.96 11.09
CA VAL A 752 -33.14 -6.05 12.07
C VAL A 752 -32.35 -4.76 12.15
N SER A 753 -31.81 -4.47 13.31
CA SER A 753 -30.88 -3.36 13.46
C SER A 753 -29.52 -3.72 12.84
N GLY A 754 -29.09 -2.93 11.89
CA GLY A 754 -27.87 -3.16 11.12
C GLY A 754 -27.04 -1.91 10.92
N ARG A 755 -25.89 -2.10 10.29
CA ARG A 755 -24.99 -1.02 9.84
C ARG A 755 -24.87 -1.07 8.33
N LYS A 756 -24.92 0.09 7.70
CA LYS A 756 -24.60 0.26 6.28
C LYS A 756 -23.88 1.59 6.10
N ASN A 757 -22.75 1.57 5.42
CA ASN A 757 -21.93 2.77 5.18
C ASN A 757 -21.59 3.55 6.46
N GLY A 758 -21.30 2.84 7.57
CA GLY A 758 -20.97 3.44 8.86
C GLY A 758 -22.15 3.97 9.68
N GLU A 759 -23.39 3.94 9.14
CA GLU A 759 -24.60 4.40 9.84
C GLU A 759 -25.43 3.23 10.33
N PHE A 760 -26.07 3.40 11.51
CA PHE A 760 -27.01 2.43 12.05
C PHE A 760 -28.41 2.71 11.51
N SER A 761 -29.05 1.66 11.00
CA SER A 761 -30.42 1.73 10.51
C SER A 761 -31.13 0.40 10.68
N ASP A 762 -32.45 0.44 10.69
CA ASP A 762 -33.25 -0.76 10.59
C ASP A 762 -33.32 -1.22 9.14
N VAL A 763 -32.95 -2.46 8.88
CA VAL A 763 -32.82 -3.04 7.54
C VAL A 763 -33.60 -4.33 7.42
N PRO A 764 -34.20 -4.64 6.24
CA PRO A 764 -34.81 -5.94 5.98
C PRO A 764 -33.76 -7.06 6.10
N ARG A 765 -34.16 -8.21 6.64
CA ARG A 765 -33.29 -9.39 6.80
C ARG A 765 -32.68 -9.88 5.47
N GLU A 766 -33.38 -9.69 4.35
CA GLU A 766 -32.95 -10.11 3.01
C GLU A 766 -31.75 -9.28 2.49
N ASP A 767 -31.65 -8.02 2.92
CA ASP A 767 -30.55 -7.12 2.56
C ASP A 767 -29.27 -7.36 3.38
N VAL A 768 -29.36 -8.12 4.48
CA VAL A 768 -28.23 -8.42 5.35
C VAL A 768 -27.28 -9.39 4.64
N LYS A 769 -25.98 -9.02 4.56
CA LYS A 769 -24.93 -9.85 3.97
C LYS A 769 -24.00 -10.47 5.00
N TYR A 770 -23.86 -9.84 6.14
CA TYR A 770 -23.01 -10.31 7.23
C TYR A 770 -23.67 -10.04 8.59
N ILE A 771 -23.25 -10.78 9.60
CA ILE A 771 -23.67 -10.59 10.99
C ILE A 771 -22.42 -10.57 11.89
N ASP A 772 -22.43 -9.73 12.91
CA ASP A 772 -21.39 -9.68 13.93
C ASP A 772 -21.29 -11.03 14.66
N ILE A 773 -20.08 -11.42 15.04
CA ILE A 773 -19.83 -12.73 15.68
C ILE A 773 -20.20 -12.73 17.18
N SER A 774 -20.05 -11.58 17.84
CA SER A 774 -20.31 -11.43 19.28
C SER A 774 -20.46 -9.95 19.65
N PRO A 775 -21.26 -9.59 20.65
CA PRO A 775 -21.30 -8.24 21.21
C PRO A 775 -19.95 -7.78 21.77
N LYS A 776 -19.10 -8.70 22.22
CA LYS A 776 -17.74 -8.42 22.70
C LYS A 776 -16.79 -7.95 21.58
N GLN A 777 -17.17 -8.10 20.32
CA GLN A 777 -16.38 -7.68 19.16
C GLN A 777 -16.10 -6.18 19.19
N LEU A 778 -17.01 -5.38 19.72
CA LEU A 778 -16.89 -3.92 19.77
C LEU A 778 -15.80 -3.44 20.71
N VAL A 779 -15.56 -4.14 21.84
CA VAL A 779 -14.74 -3.68 22.94
C VAL A 779 -13.45 -4.46 23.09
N SER A 780 -12.47 -3.91 23.81
CA SER A 780 -11.22 -4.58 24.15
C SER A 780 -11.44 -5.72 25.15
N ILE A 781 -10.40 -6.51 25.37
CA ILE A 781 -10.45 -7.65 26.29
C ILE A 781 -10.74 -7.18 27.72
N ALA A 782 -10.09 -6.11 28.18
CA ALA A 782 -10.34 -5.57 29.53
C ALA A 782 -11.77 -5.06 29.69
N ALA A 783 -12.26 -4.31 28.70
CA ALA A 783 -13.64 -3.82 28.71
C ALA A 783 -14.65 -4.96 28.64
N ALA A 784 -14.40 -6.02 27.85
CA ALA A 784 -15.27 -7.19 27.74
C ALA A 784 -15.40 -8.01 29.05
N LEU A 785 -14.49 -7.81 30.00
CA LEU A 785 -14.51 -8.46 31.32
C LEU A 785 -15.24 -7.64 32.38
N ILE A 786 -15.64 -6.42 32.09
CA ILE A 786 -16.45 -5.60 33.02
C ILE A 786 -17.88 -6.16 33.02
N PRO A 787 -18.40 -6.56 34.19
CA PRO A 787 -19.75 -7.08 34.29
C PRO A 787 -20.78 -6.04 33.84
N PHE A 788 -21.75 -6.46 33.05
CA PHE A 788 -22.88 -5.63 32.57
C PHE A 788 -22.51 -4.45 31.64
N LEU A 789 -21.31 -4.42 31.12
CA LEU A 789 -20.92 -3.43 30.11
C LEU A 789 -21.49 -3.76 28.73
#